data_9670dcae378b8ddc9a627d2e3e98415c
#
_entry.id   9670dcae378b8ddc9a627d2e3e98415c
#
_cell.length_a   1.000
_cell.length_b   1.000
_cell.length_c   1.000
_cell.angle_alpha   90.00
_cell.angle_beta   90.00
_cell.angle_gamma   90.00
#
_symmetry.space_group_name_H-M   'P 1'
#
loop_
_entity.id
_entity.type
_entity.pdbx_description
1 polymer ?
#
loop_
_entity_poly.entity_id
_entity_poly.type
_entity_poly.pdbx_seq_one_letter_code
_entity_poly.pdbx_strand_id
1 'polypeptide(L)'
;MSGSKKARMLELVEKLNDAGRAYYQEASEIMSNRGYDGLYDELLGLEKELGITLANSPTVNVGYEVLSELPKERHESPMLSLDKTKEVEELKRFAGDQKVLISWKLDGLTIVLTYRGGELYKAVTRGNGEVGEVITNNARVFRNIPLRIAYQGELIIRGEAVIGYKEFERINAGIEDVDAKYKNPRNLCSGSVRQLNNEITAKRNVRFYAFSLVQAEDVDFHNSRACQMNWLKDQGFEVVEFHEVTADTVEAEVINFSEKIAENDFPSDGLVLIYDDIAYGRSLGRTSKFPRDSFAFKWADEIRETKLVEIEWSPSRTGLINPVAIFEPVELEGTTVSRASVHNISIMEELELGIGDRIEVYKANMIIPQIARNLTRSGVSDIPLRCPVCGGATKIRQVANAKALYCTNPDCQAKHVKAFALFVSRDALNIEGLSEATLEKFISLGYIREFADIFHLDRYQEEIQSLEGFGEKSYRNLAASAEKARNTTLPRVIYALGIANIGLANAKVICKEFRYDVEAMLKATEEELNEIPGVGGVIAKAFVDYFASERHVRQFRDLLGELVIPEEVVEEAKQIFAGVNFVITGSVEHFANRGEVKELIESLGGKVTGSVTSKTNYLINNDVTSTSSKNKKANDLGVPIISEETFLEMIKENETQKEP
;
A
#
# COMPACT_ATOMS: atom_id res chain seq x y z
N MET A 1 25.21 28.32 -18.07
CA MET A 1 24.12 29.29 -18.48
C MET A 1 22.72 28.73 -18.23
N SER A 2 22.46 27.43 -18.44
CA SER A 2 21.13 26.80 -18.17
C SER A 2 20.69 26.86 -16.70
N GLY A 3 21.58 26.63 -15.75
CA GLY A 3 21.23 26.63 -14.32
C GLY A 3 20.76 27.99 -13.78
N SER A 4 21.28 29.11 -14.31
CA SER A 4 20.85 30.46 -13.93
C SER A 4 19.44 30.77 -14.45
N LYS A 5 19.11 30.32 -15.69
CA LYS A 5 17.79 30.53 -16.29
C LYS A 5 16.72 29.69 -15.58
N LYS A 6 17.04 28.44 -15.19
CA LYS A 6 16.15 27.59 -14.42
C LYS A 6 15.88 28.17 -13.03
N ALA A 7 16.91 28.64 -12.32
CA ALA A 7 16.74 29.30 -11.04
C ALA A 7 15.83 30.52 -11.16
N ARG A 8 15.99 31.33 -12.24
CA ARG A 8 15.13 32.47 -12.49
C ARG A 8 13.68 32.08 -12.80
N MET A 9 13.47 31.02 -13.58
CA MET A 9 12.12 30.46 -13.82
C MET A 9 11.41 30.08 -12.55
N LEU A 10 12.10 29.35 -11.64
CA LEU A 10 11.55 28.94 -10.33
C LEU A 10 11.19 30.14 -9.45
N GLU A 11 12.07 31.15 -9.40
CA GLU A 11 11.82 32.40 -8.67
C GLU A 11 10.59 33.13 -9.21
N LEU A 12 10.42 33.18 -10.53
CA LEU A 12 9.27 33.82 -11.15
C LEU A 12 7.96 33.09 -10.86
N VAL A 13 7.95 31.76 -10.93
CA VAL A 13 6.77 30.97 -10.59
C VAL A 13 6.33 31.23 -9.16
N GLU A 14 7.27 31.27 -8.21
CA GLU A 14 6.96 31.54 -6.79
C GLU A 14 6.42 32.95 -6.61
N LYS A 15 7.11 33.95 -7.16
CA LYS A 15 6.76 35.37 -7.03
C LYS A 15 5.41 35.72 -7.65
N LEU A 16 5.09 35.16 -8.82
CA LEU A 16 3.81 35.38 -9.49
C LEU A 16 2.66 34.65 -8.76
N ASN A 17 2.89 33.46 -8.21
CA ASN A 17 1.90 32.77 -7.41
C ASN A 17 1.59 33.50 -6.10
N ASP A 18 2.59 34.05 -5.43
CA ASP A 18 2.41 34.87 -4.23
C ASP A 18 1.64 36.16 -4.52
N ALA A 19 1.97 36.83 -5.65
CA ALA A 19 1.22 38.01 -6.09
C ALA A 19 -0.24 37.68 -6.42
N GLY A 20 -0.49 36.57 -7.11
CA GLY A 20 -1.84 36.09 -7.41
C GLY A 20 -2.64 35.75 -6.13
N ARG A 21 -2.00 35.10 -5.15
CA ARG A 21 -2.62 34.79 -3.86
C ARG A 21 -3.00 36.05 -3.09
N ALA A 22 -2.07 36.99 -2.97
CA ALA A 22 -2.31 38.27 -2.29
C ALA A 22 -3.47 39.03 -2.91
N TYR A 23 -3.52 39.09 -4.27
CA TYR A 23 -4.58 39.77 -4.98
C TYR A 23 -5.96 39.10 -4.83
N TYR A 24 -6.04 37.76 -5.08
CA TYR A 24 -7.35 37.07 -5.12
C TYR A 24 -7.87 36.59 -3.78
N GLN A 25 -7.00 36.30 -2.80
CA GLN A 25 -7.42 35.76 -1.51
C GLN A 25 -7.34 36.76 -0.34
N GLU A 26 -6.38 37.70 -0.40
CA GLU A 26 -6.11 38.63 0.69
C GLU A 26 -6.53 40.06 0.37
N ALA A 27 -7.08 40.30 -0.84
CA ALA A 27 -7.44 41.62 -1.39
C ALA A 27 -6.35 42.68 -1.21
N SER A 28 -5.09 42.26 -1.35
CA SER A 28 -3.88 43.07 -1.15
C SER A 28 -3.03 43.04 -2.42
N GLU A 29 -2.65 44.21 -2.92
CA GLU A 29 -1.75 44.32 -4.05
C GLU A 29 -0.30 44.41 -3.57
N ILE A 30 0.47 43.33 -3.76
CA ILE A 30 1.93 43.33 -3.49
C ILE A 30 2.75 43.66 -4.73
N MET A 31 2.13 43.78 -5.89
CA MET A 31 2.76 44.09 -7.17
C MET A 31 1.76 44.79 -8.10
N SER A 32 2.23 45.75 -8.89
CA SER A 32 1.37 46.42 -9.91
C SER A 32 1.04 45.43 -11.05
N ASN A 33 -0.15 45.59 -11.69
CA ASN A 33 -0.57 44.75 -12.82
C ASN A 33 0.48 44.74 -13.93
N ARG A 34 1.05 45.93 -14.27
CA ARG A 34 2.12 46.03 -15.30
C ARG A 34 3.40 45.29 -14.88
N GLY A 35 3.71 45.25 -13.57
CA GLY A 35 4.83 44.49 -13.03
C GLY A 35 4.58 42.98 -13.12
N TYR A 36 3.34 42.56 -12.82
CA TYR A 36 2.91 41.18 -12.96
C TYR A 36 3.01 40.70 -14.41
N ASP A 37 2.43 41.46 -15.37
CA ASP A 37 2.44 41.11 -16.78
C ASP A 37 3.87 40.99 -17.33
N GLY A 38 4.78 41.89 -16.96
CA GLY A 38 6.17 41.82 -17.39
C GLY A 38 6.92 40.58 -16.87
N LEU A 39 6.68 40.19 -15.63
CA LEU A 39 7.26 38.97 -15.07
C LEU A 39 6.60 37.69 -15.62
N TYR A 40 5.32 37.75 -15.95
CA TYR A 40 4.59 36.66 -16.59
C TYR A 40 5.12 36.39 -18.01
N ASP A 41 5.36 37.45 -18.80
CA ASP A 41 5.95 37.33 -20.14
C ASP A 41 7.40 36.81 -20.07
N GLU A 42 8.20 37.25 -19.09
CA GLU A 42 9.54 36.70 -18.82
C GLU A 42 9.47 35.19 -18.52
N LEU A 43 8.52 34.77 -17.68
CA LEU A 43 8.31 33.38 -17.35
C LEU A 43 7.95 32.53 -18.57
N LEU A 44 6.99 33.00 -19.39
CA LEU A 44 6.62 32.33 -20.65
C LEU A 44 7.83 32.16 -21.59
N GLY A 45 8.67 33.19 -21.69
CA GLY A 45 9.90 33.13 -22.48
C GLY A 45 10.88 32.08 -21.99
N LEU A 46 11.10 32.02 -20.68
CA LEU A 46 11.99 31.05 -20.04
C LEU A 46 11.46 29.60 -20.13
N GLU A 47 10.16 29.39 -19.94
CA GLU A 47 9.52 28.07 -20.09
C GLU A 47 9.67 27.56 -21.52
N LYS A 48 9.45 28.42 -22.49
CA LYS A 48 9.63 28.08 -23.92
C LYS A 48 11.09 27.78 -24.27
N GLU A 49 12.03 28.57 -23.75
CA GLU A 49 13.47 28.36 -23.99
C GLU A 49 14.01 27.09 -23.34
N LEU A 50 13.58 26.80 -22.11
CA LEU A 50 14.01 25.61 -21.36
C LEU A 50 13.26 24.34 -21.77
N GLY A 51 12.10 24.48 -22.43
CA GLY A 51 11.21 23.36 -22.72
C GLY A 51 10.60 22.72 -21.44
N ILE A 52 10.56 23.47 -20.34
CA ILE A 52 10.09 23.01 -19.02
C ILE A 52 8.94 23.90 -18.57
N THR A 53 7.83 23.30 -18.15
CA THR A 53 6.71 24.02 -17.54
C THR A 53 6.25 23.28 -16.29
N LEU A 54 6.29 23.95 -15.13
CA LEU A 54 5.88 23.36 -13.85
C LEU A 54 4.35 23.33 -13.72
N ALA A 55 3.83 22.35 -12.99
CA ALA A 55 2.40 22.20 -12.74
C ALA A 55 1.79 23.40 -11.99
N ASN A 56 2.58 24.04 -11.11
CA ASN A 56 2.16 25.23 -10.37
C ASN A 56 2.53 26.55 -11.08
N SER A 57 2.98 26.51 -12.33
CA SER A 57 3.25 27.75 -13.08
C SER A 57 1.93 28.50 -13.34
N PRO A 58 1.88 29.82 -13.09
CA PRO A 58 0.70 30.62 -13.41
C PRO A 58 0.39 30.67 -14.92
N THR A 59 1.31 30.21 -15.77
CA THR A 59 1.11 30.08 -17.23
C THR A 59 0.29 28.87 -17.63
N VAL A 60 0.01 27.94 -16.67
CA VAL A 60 -0.75 26.70 -16.88
C VAL A 60 -2.10 26.76 -16.20
N ASN A 61 -3.16 26.53 -16.95
CA ASN A 61 -4.49 26.31 -16.37
C ASN A 61 -4.72 24.81 -16.23
N VAL A 62 -4.35 24.25 -15.06
CA VAL A 62 -4.68 22.87 -14.71
C VAL A 62 -6.12 22.86 -14.21
N GLY A 63 -7.03 22.31 -15.02
CA GLY A 63 -8.44 22.17 -14.62
C GLY A 63 -8.59 21.27 -13.40
N TYR A 64 -9.54 21.60 -12.51
CA TYR A 64 -9.93 20.72 -11.42
C TYR A 64 -10.98 19.73 -11.88
N GLU A 65 -10.82 18.49 -11.49
CA GLU A 65 -11.68 17.37 -11.87
C GLU A 65 -12.02 16.51 -10.65
N VAL A 66 -13.26 16.03 -10.61
CA VAL A 66 -13.74 15.10 -9.58
C VAL A 66 -13.95 13.75 -10.24
N LEU A 67 -13.18 12.75 -9.78
CA LEU A 67 -13.28 11.37 -10.24
C LEU A 67 -14.27 10.59 -9.36
N SER A 68 -14.88 9.54 -9.91
CA SER A 68 -15.71 8.60 -9.15
C SER A 68 -14.87 7.58 -8.36
N GLU A 69 -13.70 7.21 -8.91
CA GLU A 69 -12.75 6.25 -8.33
C GLU A 69 -11.34 6.49 -8.87
N LEU A 70 -10.34 5.88 -8.22
CA LEU A 70 -8.98 5.82 -8.72
C LEU A 70 -8.74 4.46 -9.38
N PRO A 71 -8.52 4.41 -10.72
CA PRO A 71 -8.20 3.17 -11.41
C PRO A 71 -6.94 2.52 -10.84
N LYS A 72 -6.86 1.20 -10.93
CA LYS A 72 -5.66 0.45 -10.51
C LYS A 72 -4.86 0.02 -11.73
N GLU A 73 -3.54 0.06 -11.62
CA GLU A 73 -2.62 -0.35 -12.66
C GLU A 73 -1.46 -1.16 -12.11
N ARG A 74 -1.01 -2.15 -12.88
CA ARG A 74 0.14 -2.99 -12.52
C ARG A 74 1.44 -2.33 -12.95
N HIS A 75 2.46 -2.40 -12.09
CA HIS A 75 3.79 -1.88 -12.40
C HIS A 75 4.55 -2.83 -13.32
N GLU A 76 5.28 -2.29 -14.28
CA GLU A 76 6.15 -3.07 -15.19
C GLU A 76 7.23 -3.83 -14.43
N SER A 77 7.73 -3.27 -13.34
CA SER A 77 8.67 -3.94 -12.46
C SER A 77 8.26 -3.76 -10.99
N PRO A 78 8.32 -4.82 -10.15
CA PRO A 78 7.94 -4.74 -8.75
C PRO A 78 8.74 -3.68 -7.99
N MET A 79 8.08 -2.96 -7.09
CA MET A 79 8.72 -2.02 -6.18
C MET A 79 8.93 -2.69 -4.82
N LEU A 80 10.13 -3.25 -4.63
CA LEU A 80 10.50 -3.96 -3.41
C LEU A 80 10.77 -2.97 -2.26
N SER A 81 10.68 -3.49 -1.04
CA SER A 81 11.19 -2.79 0.14
C SER A 81 12.71 -2.87 0.16
N LEU A 82 13.37 -1.98 0.92
CA LEU A 82 14.81 -2.06 1.14
C LEU A 82 15.12 -2.91 2.37
N ASP A 83 16.22 -3.64 2.33
CA ASP A 83 16.84 -4.16 3.55
C ASP A 83 17.38 -3.00 4.37
N LYS A 84 17.48 -3.16 5.70
CA LYS A 84 17.73 -2.02 6.59
C LYS A 84 18.63 -2.38 7.75
N THR A 85 19.41 -1.38 8.17
CA THR A 85 20.27 -1.44 9.38
C THR A 85 20.18 -0.14 10.20
N LYS A 86 20.66 -0.18 11.44
CA LYS A 86 20.95 0.98 12.30
C LYS A 86 22.45 1.13 12.57
N GLU A 87 23.27 0.22 12.03
CA GLU A 87 24.69 0.13 12.30
C GLU A 87 25.51 0.68 11.13
N VAL A 88 26.31 1.71 11.37
CA VAL A 88 27.16 2.35 10.34
C VAL A 88 28.17 1.36 9.77
N GLU A 89 28.67 0.42 10.58
CA GLU A 89 29.60 -0.61 10.12
C GLU A 89 29.01 -1.53 9.04
N GLU A 90 27.68 -1.70 9.03
CA GLU A 90 27.02 -2.44 7.96
C GLU A 90 26.97 -1.63 6.67
N LEU A 91 26.87 -0.30 6.75
CA LEU A 91 26.95 0.58 5.58
C LEU A 91 28.35 0.53 4.95
N LYS A 92 29.41 0.53 5.78
CA LYS A 92 30.80 0.36 5.31
C LYS A 92 30.98 -0.98 4.60
N ARG A 93 30.44 -2.06 5.17
CA ARG A 93 30.46 -3.41 4.56
C ARG A 93 29.67 -3.47 3.25
N PHE A 94 28.52 -2.81 3.20
CA PHE A 94 27.72 -2.70 1.97
C PHE A 94 28.50 -1.95 0.89
N ALA A 95 29.09 -0.81 1.18
CA ALA A 95 29.88 -0.04 0.23
C ALA A 95 31.10 -0.82 -0.28
N GLY A 96 31.85 -1.50 0.62
CA GLY A 96 33.05 -2.25 0.25
C GLY A 96 34.02 -1.39 -0.56
N ASP A 97 34.45 -1.90 -1.71
CA ASP A 97 35.34 -1.18 -2.64
C ASP A 97 34.57 -0.36 -3.69
N GLN A 98 33.26 -0.28 -3.56
CA GLN A 98 32.40 0.40 -4.53
C GLN A 98 32.10 1.84 -4.11
N LYS A 99 31.88 2.69 -5.11
CA LYS A 99 31.27 4.00 -4.91
C LYS A 99 29.77 3.82 -4.74
N VAL A 100 29.18 4.44 -3.72
CA VAL A 100 27.75 4.44 -3.45
C VAL A 100 27.22 5.85 -3.37
N LEU A 101 25.95 6.04 -3.68
CA LEU A 101 25.21 7.28 -3.41
C LEU A 101 24.50 7.10 -2.09
N ILE A 102 24.67 8.07 -1.17
CA ILE A 102 23.89 8.21 0.05
C ILE A 102 22.90 9.34 -0.12
N SER A 103 21.64 9.12 0.24
CA SER A 103 20.55 10.10 0.09
C SER A 103 19.56 10.03 1.22
N TRP A 104 18.72 11.07 1.40
CA TRP A 104 17.60 11.01 2.33
C TRP A 104 16.65 9.88 1.99
N LYS A 105 16.23 9.14 3.00
CA LYS A 105 15.10 8.23 2.95
C LYS A 105 13.84 9.00 3.33
N LEU A 106 13.20 9.61 2.33
CA LEU A 106 11.99 10.38 2.53
C LEU A 106 10.84 9.50 3.02
N ASP A 107 10.01 10.04 3.89
CA ASP A 107 8.86 9.36 4.47
C ASP A 107 7.54 9.98 3.99
N GLY A 108 7.08 9.52 2.83
CA GLY A 108 5.89 9.99 2.15
C GLY A 108 5.11 8.88 1.47
N LEU A 109 4.80 9.08 0.19
CA LEU A 109 4.17 8.09 -0.67
C LEU A 109 4.96 7.93 -1.96
N THR A 110 5.47 6.74 -2.23
CA THR A 110 6.21 6.46 -3.47
C THR A 110 5.29 6.51 -4.69
N ILE A 111 5.71 7.22 -5.72
CA ILE A 111 5.00 7.42 -6.98
C ILE A 111 5.92 7.12 -8.16
N VAL A 112 5.35 6.51 -9.19
CA VAL A 112 5.97 6.35 -10.51
C VAL A 112 5.36 7.37 -11.45
N LEU A 113 6.21 8.17 -12.10
CA LEU A 113 5.80 9.11 -13.15
C LEU A 113 6.28 8.59 -14.50
N THR A 114 5.40 8.61 -15.48
CA THR A 114 5.71 8.29 -16.89
C THR A 114 5.46 9.51 -17.75
N TYR A 115 6.46 9.88 -18.56
CA TYR A 115 6.37 10.94 -19.57
C TYR A 115 6.49 10.33 -20.96
N ARG A 116 5.75 10.89 -21.92
CA ARG A 116 5.82 10.54 -23.35
C ARG A 116 5.76 11.81 -24.18
N GLY A 117 6.63 11.93 -25.17
CA GLY A 117 6.68 13.14 -26.00
C GLY A 117 6.91 14.41 -25.19
N GLY A 118 7.63 14.32 -24.08
CA GLY A 118 7.90 15.44 -23.18
C GLY A 118 6.74 15.83 -22.25
N GLU A 119 5.58 15.16 -22.28
CA GLU A 119 4.42 15.48 -21.44
C GLU A 119 4.19 14.42 -20.36
N LEU A 120 3.70 14.84 -19.18
CA LEU A 120 3.28 13.93 -18.13
C LEU A 120 2.10 13.08 -18.63
N TYR A 121 2.39 11.82 -18.94
CA TYR A 121 1.42 10.86 -19.44
C TYR A 121 0.67 10.20 -18.30
N LYS A 122 1.39 9.71 -17.25
CA LYS A 122 0.80 8.90 -16.19
C LYS A 122 1.54 9.04 -14.86
N ALA A 123 0.78 8.94 -13.75
CA ALA A 123 1.31 8.85 -12.40
C ALA A 123 0.59 7.73 -11.64
N VAL A 124 1.35 6.83 -10.99
CA VAL A 124 0.81 5.64 -10.29
C VAL A 124 1.47 5.53 -8.92
N THR A 125 0.67 5.28 -7.86
CA THR A 125 1.21 5.03 -6.51
C THR A 125 1.89 3.66 -6.45
N ARG A 126 2.81 3.46 -5.51
CA ARG A 126 3.45 2.16 -5.26
C ARG A 126 2.42 1.05 -5.01
N GLY A 127 1.33 1.34 -4.29
CA GLY A 127 0.37 0.33 -3.86
C GLY A 127 1.02 -0.77 -3.02
N ASN A 128 0.77 -2.03 -3.39
CA ASN A 128 1.39 -3.20 -2.76
C ASN A 128 2.78 -3.56 -3.35
N GLY A 129 3.31 -2.74 -4.26
CA GLY A 129 4.56 -2.97 -4.99
C GLY A 129 4.38 -3.63 -6.35
N GLU A 130 3.24 -4.24 -6.65
CA GLU A 130 2.88 -4.81 -7.95
C GLU A 130 1.76 -4.01 -8.63
N VAL A 131 0.76 -3.58 -7.85
CA VAL A 131 -0.41 -2.83 -8.34
C VAL A 131 -0.57 -1.56 -7.52
N GLY A 132 -0.65 -0.42 -8.20
CA GLY A 132 -0.88 0.89 -7.62
C GLY A 132 -2.16 1.55 -8.14
N GLU A 133 -2.51 2.69 -7.55
CA GLU A 133 -3.64 3.52 -7.96
C GLU A 133 -3.16 4.60 -8.94
N VAL A 134 -3.87 4.79 -10.04
CA VAL A 134 -3.58 5.85 -11.02
C VAL A 134 -4.02 7.18 -10.43
N ILE A 135 -3.07 8.09 -10.25
CA ILE A 135 -3.27 9.39 -9.60
C ILE A 135 -2.82 10.55 -10.49
N THR A 136 -2.83 10.35 -11.80
CA THR A 136 -2.33 11.34 -12.79
C THR A 136 -3.02 12.69 -12.62
N ASN A 137 -4.32 12.68 -12.35
CA ASN A 137 -5.09 13.89 -12.10
C ASN A 137 -4.56 14.68 -10.89
N ASN A 138 -4.22 13.97 -9.80
CA ASN A 138 -3.63 14.59 -8.61
C ASN A 138 -2.17 15.02 -8.84
N ALA A 139 -1.37 14.22 -9.54
CA ALA A 139 0.02 14.54 -9.83
C ALA A 139 0.18 15.84 -10.65
N ARG A 140 -0.80 16.13 -11.51
CA ARG A 140 -0.82 17.38 -12.31
C ARG A 140 -0.93 18.67 -11.49
N VAL A 141 -1.32 18.57 -10.22
CA VAL A 141 -1.44 19.72 -9.33
C VAL A 141 -0.40 19.71 -8.19
N PHE A 142 0.59 18.82 -8.25
CA PHE A 142 1.71 18.86 -7.32
C PHE A 142 2.57 20.08 -7.60
N ARG A 143 3.12 20.67 -6.54
CA ARG A 143 3.81 21.95 -6.62
C ARG A 143 5.01 21.97 -7.58
N ASN A 144 5.72 20.86 -7.72
CA ASN A 144 7.03 20.81 -8.38
C ASN A 144 7.18 19.74 -9.46
N ILE A 145 6.10 19.08 -9.87
CA ILE A 145 6.14 18.15 -11.01
C ILE A 145 6.12 18.97 -12.30
N PRO A 146 7.10 18.81 -13.21
CA PRO A 146 7.01 19.40 -14.53
C PRO A 146 5.88 18.72 -15.33
N LEU A 147 4.93 19.48 -15.88
CA LEU A 147 3.94 18.94 -16.82
C LEU A 147 4.55 18.68 -18.20
N ARG A 148 5.59 19.45 -18.54
CA ARG A 148 6.41 19.29 -19.75
C ARG A 148 7.88 19.33 -19.42
N ILE A 149 8.64 18.48 -20.12
CA ILE A 149 10.10 18.36 -20.02
C ILE A 149 10.73 18.46 -21.41
N ALA A 150 12.03 18.73 -21.45
CA ALA A 150 12.75 18.86 -22.71
C ALA A 150 12.94 17.53 -23.44
N TYR A 151 13.11 16.43 -22.71
CA TYR A 151 13.29 15.10 -23.26
C TYR A 151 11.99 14.58 -23.88
N GLN A 152 12.07 14.09 -25.15
CA GLN A 152 10.89 13.69 -25.94
C GLN A 152 10.66 12.17 -25.98
N GLY A 153 11.59 11.36 -25.50
CA GLY A 153 11.44 9.89 -25.40
C GLY A 153 10.52 9.48 -24.27
N GLU A 154 10.34 8.18 -24.06
CA GLU A 154 9.65 7.67 -22.88
C GLU A 154 10.57 7.75 -21.65
N LEU A 155 10.09 8.45 -20.64
CA LEU A 155 10.79 8.61 -19.37
C LEU A 155 9.95 8.01 -18.24
N ILE A 156 10.53 7.07 -17.47
CA ILE A 156 9.92 6.51 -16.28
C ILE A 156 10.82 6.79 -15.08
N ILE A 157 10.27 7.45 -14.07
CA ILE A 157 10.99 7.81 -12.84
C ILE A 157 10.22 7.38 -11.60
N ARG A 158 10.95 7.10 -10.55
CA ARG A 158 10.41 6.87 -9.20
C ARG A 158 10.81 8.01 -8.30
N GLY A 159 9.91 8.42 -7.45
CA GLY A 159 10.16 9.42 -6.43
C GLY A 159 9.19 9.31 -5.28
N GLU A 160 9.40 10.14 -4.28
CA GLU A 160 8.56 10.20 -3.10
C GLU A 160 7.76 11.50 -3.10
N ALA A 161 6.44 11.37 -2.95
CA ALA A 161 5.58 12.51 -2.69
C ALA A 161 5.58 12.78 -1.19
N VAL A 162 5.79 14.02 -0.79
CA VAL A 162 5.84 14.46 0.61
C VAL A 162 5.06 15.75 0.83
N ILE A 163 4.64 15.96 2.07
CA ILE A 163 4.17 17.26 2.58
C ILE A 163 5.12 17.65 3.70
N GLY A 164 5.61 18.90 3.66
CA GLY A 164 6.53 19.43 4.66
C GLY A 164 5.87 19.62 6.03
N TYR A 165 6.68 19.70 7.09
CA TYR A 165 6.20 19.88 8.47
C TYR A 165 5.41 21.17 8.64
N LYS A 166 5.88 22.29 8.09
CA LYS A 166 5.18 23.59 8.16
C LYS A 166 3.80 23.53 7.52
N GLU A 167 3.69 22.87 6.38
CA GLU A 167 2.42 22.72 5.69
C GLU A 167 1.48 21.75 6.43
N PHE A 168 2.02 20.68 7.01
CA PHE A 168 1.29 19.75 7.86
C PHE A 168 0.68 20.47 9.08
N GLU A 169 1.46 21.30 9.77
CA GLU A 169 1.00 22.09 10.91
C GLU A 169 -0.08 23.08 10.49
N ARG A 170 0.11 23.79 9.38
CA ARG A 170 -0.87 24.72 8.83
C ARG A 170 -2.22 24.06 8.54
N ILE A 171 -2.20 22.89 7.92
CA ILE A 171 -3.42 22.15 7.57
C ILE A 171 -4.11 21.63 8.84
N ASN A 172 -3.36 21.03 9.77
CA ASN A 172 -3.92 20.53 11.03
C ASN A 172 -4.47 21.64 11.93
N ALA A 173 -3.88 22.84 11.92
CA ALA A 173 -4.39 23.98 12.66
C ALA A 173 -5.79 24.42 12.16
N GLY A 174 -6.09 24.21 10.88
CA GLY A 174 -7.40 24.50 10.28
C GLY A 174 -8.47 23.42 10.49
N ILE A 175 -8.14 22.30 11.15
CA ILE A 175 -9.09 21.22 11.45
C ILE A 175 -9.58 21.39 12.90
N GLU A 176 -10.85 21.71 13.06
CA GLU A 176 -11.46 21.95 14.38
C GLU A 176 -11.64 20.66 15.18
N ASP A 177 -12.05 19.58 14.50
CA ASP A 177 -12.23 18.27 15.11
C ASP A 177 -10.87 17.61 15.40
N VAL A 178 -10.55 17.40 16.67
CA VAL A 178 -9.28 16.82 17.13
C VAL A 178 -9.09 15.39 16.58
N ASP A 179 -10.15 14.62 16.48
CA ASP A 179 -10.11 13.23 15.99
C ASP A 179 -9.94 13.15 14.47
N ALA A 180 -10.27 14.22 13.75
CA ALA A 180 -10.10 14.34 12.31
C ALA A 180 -8.69 14.82 11.90
N LYS A 181 -7.85 15.26 12.85
CA LYS A 181 -6.47 15.70 12.57
C LYS A 181 -5.60 14.57 12.07
N TYR A 182 -4.75 14.90 11.12
CA TYR A 182 -3.76 13.95 10.62
C TYR A 182 -2.67 13.69 11.68
N LYS A 183 -2.25 12.44 11.82
CA LYS A 183 -1.28 12.04 12.85
C LYS A 183 0.16 12.40 12.50
N ASN A 184 0.50 12.41 11.23
CA ASN A 184 1.84 12.77 10.74
C ASN A 184 1.80 13.23 9.28
N PRO A 185 2.88 13.88 8.77
CA PRO A 185 2.94 14.36 7.38
C PRO A 185 2.75 13.26 6.33
N ARG A 186 3.24 12.04 6.57
CA ARG A 186 3.06 10.89 5.67
C ARG A 186 1.58 10.53 5.49
N ASN A 187 0.80 10.45 6.58
CA ASN A 187 -0.63 10.15 6.52
C ASN A 187 -1.39 11.26 5.78
N LEU A 188 -1.05 12.51 6.03
CA LEU A 188 -1.62 13.65 5.29
C LEU A 188 -1.27 13.56 3.80
N CYS A 189 -0.01 13.28 3.45
CA CYS A 189 0.44 13.14 2.08
C CYS A 189 -0.30 11.99 1.38
N SER A 190 -0.34 10.81 1.98
CA SER A 190 -1.03 9.64 1.43
C SER A 190 -2.52 9.92 1.18
N GLY A 191 -3.20 10.59 2.12
CA GLY A 191 -4.60 11.01 1.97
C GLY A 191 -4.77 12.10 0.90
N SER A 192 -3.79 12.98 0.73
CA SER A 192 -3.83 14.09 -0.25
C SER A 192 -3.64 13.59 -1.68
N VAL A 193 -2.70 12.67 -1.88
CA VAL A 193 -2.39 12.09 -3.20
C VAL A 193 -3.54 11.25 -3.75
N ARG A 194 -4.39 10.69 -2.89
CA ARG A 194 -5.52 9.81 -3.23
C ARG A 194 -6.87 10.52 -3.24
N GLN A 195 -6.90 11.84 -3.27
CA GLN A 195 -8.16 12.57 -3.36
C GLN A 195 -8.85 12.33 -4.71
N LEU A 196 -10.16 12.16 -4.67
CA LEU A 196 -10.98 12.08 -5.88
C LEU A 196 -11.16 13.46 -6.54
N ASN A 197 -11.10 14.52 -5.74
CA ASN A 197 -11.08 15.91 -6.20
C ASN A 197 -9.65 16.47 -6.06
N ASN A 198 -8.99 16.73 -7.18
CA ASN A 198 -7.61 17.22 -7.19
C ASN A 198 -7.47 18.68 -6.71
N GLU A 199 -8.54 19.43 -6.59
CA GLU A 199 -8.52 20.78 -5.95
C GLU A 199 -8.06 20.68 -4.48
N ILE A 200 -8.47 19.61 -3.78
CA ILE A 200 -8.03 19.35 -2.41
C ILE A 200 -6.53 19.08 -2.37
N THR A 201 -6.02 18.32 -3.33
CA THR A 201 -4.57 18.03 -3.47
C THR A 201 -3.79 19.30 -3.74
N ALA A 202 -4.27 20.16 -4.65
CA ALA A 202 -3.65 21.42 -5.00
C ALA A 202 -3.46 22.35 -3.79
N LYS A 203 -4.45 22.40 -2.89
CA LYS A 203 -4.42 23.22 -1.66
C LYS A 203 -3.45 22.71 -0.58
N ARG A 204 -2.92 21.48 -0.74
CA ARG A 204 -2.08 20.81 0.26
C ARG A 204 -0.59 20.80 -0.05
N ASN A 205 -0.16 21.53 -1.07
CA ASN A 205 1.25 21.73 -1.44
C ASN A 205 2.10 20.46 -1.46
N VAL A 206 1.56 19.38 -2.05
CA VAL A 206 2.32 18.11 -2.21
C VAL A 206 3.53 18.38 -3.11
N ARG A 207 4.71 17.92 -2.69
CA ARG A 207 5.97 17.98 -3.45
C ARG A 207 6.44 16.58 -3.80
N PHE A 208 7.10 16.45 -4.93
CA PHE A 208 7.67 15.21 -5.43
C PHE A 208 9.19 15.33 -5.52
N TYR A 209 9.92 14.35 -4.98
CA TYR A 209 11.37 14.26 -5.09
C TYR A 209 11.74 12.96 -5.82
N ALA A 210 12.35 13.09 -6.98
CA ALA A 210 12.84 11.94 -7.73
C ALA A 210 14.03 11.31 -7.01
N PHE A 211 14.03 9.97 -6.91
CA PHE A 211 15.15 9.22 -6.32
C PHE A 211 15.68 8.10 -7.23
N SER A 212 15.02 7.80 -8.34
CA SER A 212 15.47 6.76 -9.27
C SER A 212 14.93 7.01 -10.67
N LEU A 213 15.82 6.93 -11.65
CA LEU A 213 15.46 6.83 -13.05
C LEU A 213 15.31 5.34 -13.39
N VAL A 214 14.13 4.96 -13.88
CA VAL A 214 13.82 3.57 -14.27
C VAL A 214 14.14 3.36 -15.74
N GLN A 215 13.68 4.28 -16.61
CA GLN A 215 13.84 4.22 -18.06
C GLN A 215 14.02 5.60 -18.66
N ALA A 216 14.98 5.74 -19.55
CA ALA A 216 15.12 6.80 -20.53
C ALA A 216 15.91 6.20 -21.71
N GLU A 217 15.32 6.23 -22.89
CA GLU A 217 15.94 5.68 -24.10
C GLU A 217 16.94 6.67 -24.71
N ASP A 218 17.93 6.16 -25.43
CA ASP A 218 18.91 6.94 -26.19
C ASP A 218 19.71 7.99 -25.36
N VAL A 219 19.84 7.78 -24.04
CA VAL A 219 20.66 8.62 -23.15
C VAL A 219 21.78 7.79 -22.52
N ASP A 220 23.03 8.18 -22.78
CA ASP A 220 24.18 7.55 -22.14
C ASP A 220 24.44 8.19 -20.75
N PHE A 221 24.27 7.43 -19.72
CA PHE A 221 24.54 7.83 -18.33
C PHE A 221 25.92 7.37 -17.85
N HIS A 222 26.79 6.91 -18.73
CA HIS A 222 28.14 6.44 -18.40
C HIS A 222 28.15 5.40 -17.24
N ASN A 223 27.12 4.56 -17.20
CA ASN A 223 26.91 3.55 -16.16
C ASN A 223 26.86 4.11 -14.71
N SER A 224 26.49 5.38 -14.53
CA SER A 224 26.47 6.06 -13.23
C SER A 224 25.06 6.53 -12.85
N ARG A 225 24.61 6.19 -11.63
CA ARG A 225 23.35 6.71 -11.07
C ARG A 225 23.44 8.20 -10.73
N ALA A 226 24.62 8.69 -10.33
CA ALA A 226 24.83 10.12 -10.12
C ALA A 226 24.57 10.91 -11.41
N CYS A 227 25.02 10.39 -12.56
CA CYS A 227 24.71 10.98 -13.86
C CYS A 227 23.20 10.97 -14.15
N GLN A 228 22.50 9.88 -13.84
CA GLN A 228 21.03 9.81 -13.97
C GLN A 228 20.33 10.86 -13.12
N MET A 229 20.71 10.99 -11.85
CA MET A 229 20.10 11.96 -10.93
C MET A 229 20.36 13.40 -11.36
N ASN A 230 21.56 13.72 -11.81
CA ASN A 230 21.89 15.06 -12.32
C ASN A 230 21.13 15.37 -13.62
N TRP A 231 21.01 14.40 -14.51
CA TRP A 231 20.22 14.55 -15.74
C TRP A 231 18.74 14.80 -15.43
N LEU A 232 18.16 14.14 -14.41
CA LEU A 232 16.79 14.41 -13.96
C LEU A 232 16.63 15.86 -13.46
N LYS A 233 17.64 16.40 -12.76
CA LYS A 233 17.65 17.83 -12.39
C LYS A 233 17.61 18.73 -13.63
N ASP A 234 18.33 18.38 -14.69
CA ASP A 234 18.34 19.14 -15.94
C ASP A 234 16.99 19.07 -16.67
N GLN A 235 16.21 17.97 -16.51
CA GLN A 235 14.85 17.87 -17.02
C GLN A 235 13.80 18.65 -16.19
N GLY A 236 14.17 19.28 -15.10
CA GLY A 236 13.27 20.09 -14.28
C GLY A 236 12.81 19.45 -12.99
N PHE A 237 13.16 18.19 -12.73
CA PHE A 237 12.76 17.54 -11.49
C PHE A 237 13.56 18.02 -10.27
N GLU A 238 12.89 18.14 -9.14
CA GLU A 238 13.58 18.12 -7.86
C GLU A 238 13.99 16.68 -7.55
N VAL A 239 15.27 16.49 -7.23
CA VAL A 239 15.86 15.21 -6.92
C VAL A 239 16.20 15.19 -5.44
N VAL A 240 16.01 14.04 -4.80
CA VAL A 240 16.44 13.89 -3.40
C VAL A 240 17.92 14.26 -3.25
N GLU A 241 18.28 14.99 -2.19
CA GLU A 241 19.67 15.32 -1.91
C GLU A 241 20.47 14.02 -1.78
N PHE A 242 21.59 13.93 -2.54
CA PHE A 242 22.46 12.78 -2.51
C PHE A 242 23.92 13.18 -2.60
N HIS A 243 24.78 12.37 -2.00
CA HIS A 243 26.23 12.54 -2.03
C HIS A 243 26.89 11.22 -2.43
N GLU A 244 28.04 11.33 -3.12
CA GLU A 244 28.86 10.16 -3.47
C GLU A 244 29.78 9.85 -2.28
N VAL A 245 29.77 8.60 -1.81
CA VAL A 245 30.59 8.13 -0.69
C VAL A 245 31.23 6.79 -0.98
N THR A 246 32.26 6.46 -0.20
CA THR A 246 32.94 5.15 -0.14
C THR A 246 32.83 4.60 1.28
N ALA A 247 33.31 3.38 1.52
CA ALA A 247 33.37 2.81 2.86
C ALA A 247 34.10 3.72 3.88
N ASP A 248 35.11 4.46 3.43
CA ASP A 248 35.90 5.35 4.30
C ASP A 248 35.17 6.67 4.64
N THR A 249 34.26 7.13 3.79
CA THR A 249 33.61 8.45 3.92
C THR A 249 32.15 8.36 4.37
N VAL A 250 31.52 7.17 4.31
CA VAL A 250 30.09 6.99 4.61
C VAL A 250 29.72 7.42 6.03
N GLU A 251 30.58 7.16 7.03
CA GLU A 251 30.32 7.53 8.43
C GLU A 251 30.25 9.05 8.60
N ALA A 252 31.22 9.77 8.05
CA ALA A 252 31.24 11.24 8.09
C ALA A 252 29.98 11.82 7.43
N GLU A 253 29.52 11.21 6.33
CA GLU A 253 28.35 11.66 5.63
C GLU A 253 27.04 11.34 6.37
N VAL A 254 26.95 10.20 7.06
CA VAL A 254 25.83 9.90 7.98
C VAL A 254 25.73 10.96 9.08
N ILE A 255 26.86 11.39 9.65
CA ILE A 255 26.89 12.47 10.64
C ILE A 255 26.40 13.79 10.03
N ASN A 256 26.90 14.17 8.85
CA ASN A 256 26.48 15.37 8.14
C ASN A 256 24.96 15.39 7.89
N PHE A 257 24.38 14.28 7.43
CA PHE A 257 22.94 14.18 7.27
C PHE A 257 22.19 14.24 8.62
N SER A 258 22.72 13.64 9.68
CA SER A 258 22.09 13.67 11.01
C SER A 258 21.98 15.08 11.59
N GLU A 259 22.98 15.93 11.36
CA GLU A 259 22.99 17.33 11.80
C GLU A 259 21.93 18.17 11.07
N LYS A 260 21.61 17.83 9.83
CA LYS A 260 20.61 18.54 9.01
C LYS A 260 19.15 18.15 9.34
N ILE A 261 18.90 17.07 10.09
CA ILE A 261 17.52 16.57 10.36
C ILE A 261 16.63 17.67 10.92
N ALA A 262 17.13 18.44 11.90
CA ALA A 262 16.37 19.50 12.57
C ALA A 262 16.02 20.69 11.66
N GLU A 263 16.76 20.89 10.58
CA GLU A 263 16.58 22.00 9.64
C GLU A 263 15.65 21.64 8.46
N ASN A 264 15.45 20.34 8.23
CA ASN A 264 14.66 19.86 7.11
C ASN A 264 13.16 20.06 7.34
N ASP A 265 12.48 20.62 6.34
CA ASP A 265 11.01 20.75 6.32
C ASP A 265 10.29 19.51 5.75
N PHE A 266 11.00 18.45 5.38
CA PHE A 266 10.41 17.21 4.87
C PHE A 266 10.63 16.03 5.82
N PRO A 267 9.66 15.10 5.92
CA PRO A 267 9.81 13.91 6.76
C PRO A 267 10.81 12.93 6.15
N SER A 268 11.72 12.42 6.98
CA SER A 268 12.70 11.39 6.61
C SER A 268 12.90 10.41 7.77
N ASP A 269 12.92 9.11 7.47
CA ASP A 269 13.10 8.05 8.46
C ASP A 269 14.51 7.42 8.43
N GLY A 270 15.44 8.01 7.69
CA GLY A 270 16.81 7.50 7.55
C GLY A 270 17.47 7.95 6.27
N LEU A 271 18.40 7.10 5.79
CA LEU A 271 19.15 7.29 4.56
C LEU A 271 19.03 6.06 3.66
N VAL A 272 19.28 6.24 2.38
CA VAL A 272 19.37 5.14 1.40
C VAL A 272 20.75 5.17 0.79
N LEU A 273 21.41 4.02 0.78
CA LEU A 273 22.64 3.79 0.03
C LEU A 273 22.30 2.96 -1.21
N ILE A 274 22.88 3.35 -2.34
CA ILE A 274 22.73 2.63 -3.60
C ILE A 274 24.04 2.67 -4.39
N TYR A 275 24.45 1.58 -5.02
CA TYR A 275 25.67 1.58 -5.83
C TYR A 275 25.55 2.56 -6.99
N ASP A 276 26.60 3.38 -7.22
CA ASP A 276 26.65 4.30 -8.36
C ASP A 276 26.74 3.51 -9.67
N ASP A 277 27.56 2.46 -9.71
CA ASP A 277 27.70 1.56 -10.87
C ASP A 277 26.41 0.79 -11.13
N ILE A 278 25.69 1.15 -12.20
CA ILE A 278 24.40 0.57 -12.56
C ILE A 278 24.54 -0.89 -12.96
N ALA A 279 25.57 -1.25 -13.73
CA ALA A 279 25.79 -2.61 -14.20
C ALA A 279 26.15 -3.54 -13.04
N TYR A 280 27.02 -3.09 -12.14
CA TYR A 280 27.34 -3.81 -10.91
C TYR A 280 26.08 -4.03 -10.06
N GLY A 281 25.32 -2.97 -9.77
CA GLY A 281 24.08 -3.08 -9.00
C GLY A 281 23.10 -4.09 -9.60
N ARG A 282 22.87 -4.03 -10.91
CA ARG A 282 22.01 -5.00 -11.63
C ARG A 282 22.52 -6.43 -11.54
N SER A 283 23.84 -6.64 -11.56
CA SER A 283 24.46 -7.98 -11.47
C SER A 283 24.18 -8.69 -10.15
N LEU A 284 23.96 -7.94 -9.06
CA LEU A 284 23.69 -8.48 -7.72
C LEU A 284 22.29 -9.08 -7.62
N GLY A 285 21.36 -8.66 -8.49
CA GLY A 285 19.98 -9.12 -8.49
C GLY A 285 19.20 -8.72 -7.24
N ARG A 286 18.26 -9.58 -6.87
CA ARG A 286 17.36 -9.33 -5.74
C ARG A 286 17.02 -10.61 -4.98
N THR A 287 16.60 -10.47 -3.73
CA THR A 287 15.89 -11.52 -2.98
C THR A 287 14.39 -11.47 -3.31
N SER A 288 13.60 -12.35 -2.72
CA SER A 288 12.13 -12.27 -2.83
C SER A 288 11.54 -10.98 -2.22
N LYS A 289 12.27 -10.31 -1.31
CA LYS A 289 11.81 -9.14 -0.54
C LYS A 289 12.56 -7.86 -0.85
N PHE A 290 13.87 -7.95 -1.14
CA PHE A 290 14.77 -6.80 -1.20
C PHE A 290 15.66 -6.82 -2.45
N PRO A 291 15.93 -5.66 -3.08
CA PRO A 291 17.03 -5.53 -4.05
C PRO A 291 18.37 -5.64 -3.29
N ARG A 292 19.42 -6.06 -4.01
CA ARG A 292 20.77 -6.16 -3.42
C ARG A 292 21.67 -5.00 -3.78
N ASP A 293 21.21 -4.11 -4.64
CA ASP A 293 21.93 -2.91 -5.07
C ASP A 293 21.71 -1.71 -4.17
N SER A 294 20.81 -1.82 -3.20
CA SER A 294 20.43 -0.72 -2.32
C SER A 294 20.19 -1.20 -0.89
N PHE A 295 20.49 -0.33 0.07
CA PHE A 295 20.42 -0.62 1.49
C PHE A 295 19.93 0.62 2.26
N ALA A 296 19.07 0.44 3.25
CA ALA A 296 18.55 1.55 4.04
C ALA A 296 19.26 1.62 5.41
N PHE A 297 19.66 2.83 5.78
CA PHE A 297 20.05 3.15 7.16
C PHE A 297 18.87 3.83 7.83
N LYS A 298 18.52 3.37 9.03
CA LYS A 298 17.49 4.01 9.86
C LYS A 298 18.10 4.63 11.07
N TRP A 299 17.65 5.83 11.42
CA TRP A 299 18.04 6.47 12.66
C TRP A 299 17.67 5.58 13.85
N ALA A 300 18.41 5.72 14.95
CA ALA A 300 18.04 5.07 16.20
C ALA A 300 16.63 5.52 16.61
N ASP A 301 15.82 4.56 17.09
CA ASP A 301 14.49 4.91 17.57
C ASP A 301 14.62 5.87 18.76
N GLU A 302 13.77 6.87 18.82
CA GLU A 302 13.62 7.69 20.00
C GLU A 302 13.02 6.82 21.11
N ILE A 303 13.73 6.67 22.23
CA ILE A 303 13.28 5.92 23.39
C ILE A 303 12.95 6.90 24.51
N ARG A 304 11.78 6.74 25.13
CA ARG A 304 11.35 7.53 26.28
C ARG A 304 10.96 6.62 27.42
N GLU A 305 11.33 7.04 28.62
CA GLU A 305 10.90 6.40 29.85
C GLU A 305 9.53 6.92 30.26
N THR A 306 8.66 6.01 30.71
CA THR A 306 7.34 6.32 31.26
C THR A 306 6.94 5.30 32.30
N LYS A 307 5.79 5.50 32.96
CA LYS A 307 5.27 4.61 33.99
C LYS A 307 4.07 3.85 33.49
N LEU A 308 4.07 2.51 33.65
CA LEU A 308 2.95 1.65 33.34
C LEU A 308 1.81 1.87 34.35
N VAL A 309 0.64 2.27 33.87
CA VAL A 309 -0.52 2.62 34.68
C VAL A 309 -1.48 1.44 34.79
N GLU A 310 -1.71 0.75 33.66
CA GLU A 310 -2.70 -0.31 33.56
C GLU A 310 -2.35 -1.27 32.41
N ILE A 311 -2.83 -2.52 32.49
CA ILE A 311 -2.91 -3.45 31.35
C ILE A 311 -4.38 -3.59 30.99
N GLU A 312 -4.79 -3.02 29.86
CA GLU A 312 -6.13 -3.18 29.31
C GLU A 312 -6.21 -4.48 28.50
N TRP A 313 -7.27 -5.25 28.73
CA TRP A 313 -7.51 -6.51 28.05
C TRP A 313 -8.70 -6.40 27.11
N SER A 314 -8.44 -6.47 25.79
CA SER A 314 -9.46 -6.26 24.76
C SER A 314 -9.70 -7.53 23.94
N PRO A 315 -10.92 -8.10 23.98
CA PRO A 315 -11.25 -9.28 23.19
C PRO A 315 -11.47 -8.96 21.72
N SER A 316 -10.93 -9.81 20.86
CA SER A 316 -11.15 -9.79 19.41
C SER A 316 -12.39 -10.60 19.01
N ARG A 317 -12.75 -10.58 17.72
CA ARG A 317 -13.88 -11.37 17.17
C ARG A 317 -13.70 -12.89 17.36
N THR A 318 -12.48 -13.40 17.35
CA THR A 318 -12.20 -14.83 17.59
C THR A 318 -12.17 -15.19 19.07
N GLY A 319 -12.34 -14.20 19.95
CA GLY A 319 -12.26 -14.35 21.39
C GLY A 319 -10.83 -14.27 21.94
N LEU A 320 -9.81 -14.08 21.12
CA LEU A 320 -8.46 -13.75 21.56
C LEU A 320 -8.49 -12.44 22.34
N ILE A 321 -7.97 -12.42 23.55
CA ILE A 321 -7.90 -11.25 24.41
C ILE A 321 -6.47 -10.76 24.42
N ASN A 322 -6.24 -9.58 23.83
CA ASN A 322 -4.91 -8.99 23.71
C ASN A 322 -4.64 -8.03 24.87
N PRO A 323 -3.46 -8.12 25.52
CA PRO A 323 -3.01 -7.11 26.48
C PRO A 323 -2.53 -5.85 25.76
N VAL A 324 -2.94 -4.70 26.29
CA VAL A 324 -2.49 -3.37 25.85
C VAL A 324 -2.00 -2.63 27.08
N ALA A 325 -0.72 -2.23 27.06
CA ALA A 325 -0.15 -1.42 28.13
C ALA A 325 -0.65 0.02 28.00
N ILE A 326 -1.21 0.54 29.08
CA ILE A 326 -1.56 1.95 29.26
C ILE A 326 -0.51 2.55 30.17
N PHE A 327 0.10 3.66 29.77
CA PHE A 327 1.17 4.33 30.52
C PHE A 327 0.98 5.84 30.54
N GLU A 328 1.68 6.51 31.44
CA GLU A 328 1.66 7.98 31.51
C GLU A 328 2.03 8.55 30.12
N PRO A 329 1.25 9.56 29.62
CA PRO A 329 1.51 10.11 28.31
C PRO A 329 2.94 10.62 28.17
N VAL A 330 3.57 10.32 27.03
CA VAL A 330 4.94 10.71 26.71
C VAL A 330 5.05 11.13 25.25
N GLU A 331 5.84 12.19 25.00
CA GLU A 331 6.12 12.65 23.66
C GLU A 331 7.14 11.73 22.98
N LEU A 332 6.79 11.20 21.80
CA LEU A 332 7.64 10.38 20.96
C LEU A 332 7.49 10.81 19.51
N GLU A 333 8.58 11.19 18.87
CA GLU A 333 8.60 11.55 17.44
C GLU A 333 7.46 12.52 17.07
N GLY A 334 7.34 13.60 17.87
CA GLY A 334 6.39 14.69 17.63
C GLY A 334 4.91 14.36 17.90
N THR A 335 4.61 13.24 18.54
CA THR A 335 3.24 12.93 18.96
C THR A 335 3.19 12.35 20.37
N THR A 336 2.12 12.66 21.10
CA THR A 336 1.87 12.09 22.44
C THR A 336 1.36 10.66 22.30
N VAL A 337 2.00 9.73 23.00
CA VAL A 337 1.59 8.33 23.08
C VAL A 337 1.35 7.92 24.53
N SER A 338 0.35 7.08 24.78
CA SER A 338 -0.01 6.56 26.11
C SER A 338 -0.41 5.09 26.09
N ARG A 339 -0.30 4.43 24.92
CA ARG A 339 -0.74 3.03 24.73
C ARG A 339 0.26 2.28 23.85
N ALA A 340 0.57 1.04 24.21
CA ALA A 340 1.35 0.13 23.38
C ALA A 340 0.79 -1.29 23.42
N SER A 341 0.80 -1.99 22.28
CA SER A 341 0.43 -3.41 22.26
C SER A 341 1.51 -4.23 22.97
N VAL A 342 1.07 -5.16 23.83
CA VAL A 342 1.93 -6.20 24.43
C VAL A 342 1.80 -7.52 23.69
N HIS A 343 1.00 -7.57 22.65
CA HIS A 343 0.76 -8.69 21.73
C HIS A 343 0.15 -9.94 22.37
N ASN A 344 0.77 -10.51 23.40
CA ASN A 344 0.33 -11.75 24.05
C ASN A 344 0.94 -11.90 25.46
N ILE A 345 0.51 -12.94 26.18
CA ILE A 345 0.97 -13.24 27.53
C ILE A 345 2.48 -13.55 27.58
N SER A 346 3.04 -14.24 26.58
CA SER A 346 4.47 -14.58 26.58
C SER A 346 5.35 -13.34 26.58
N ILE A 347 5.01 -12.31 25.81
CA ILE A 347 5.71 -11.01 25.81
C ILE A 347 5.55 -10.29 27.16
N MET A 348 4.36 -10.36 27.75
CA MET A 348 4.11 -9.80 29.09
C MET A 348 4.96 -10.48 30.16
N GLU A 349 5.08 -11.83 30.09
CA GLU A 349 5.93 -12.64 30.98
C GLU A 349 7.43 -12.33 30.75
N GLU A 350 7.88 -12.22 29.50
CA GLU A 350 9.26 -11.91 29.13
C GLU A 350 9.70 -10.53 29.66
N LEU A 351 8.82 -9.55 29.53
CA LEU A 351 9.02 -8.20 30.02
C LEU A 351 8.77 -8.07 31.54
N GLU A 352 8.21 -9.09 32.20
CA GLU A 352 7.83 -9.08 33.63
C GLU A 352 7.02 -7.81 33.98
N LEU A 353 6.00 -7.48 33.17
CA LEU A 353 5.26 -6.24 33.28
C LEU A 353 4.31 -6.22 34.47
N GLY A 354 4.61 -5.36 35.45
CA GLY A 354 3.76 -5.06 36.59
C GLY A 354 3.23 -3.62 36.57
N ILE A 355 2.03 -3.41 37.10
CA ILE A 355 1.45 -2.05 37.22
C ILE A 355 2.34 -1.20 38.11
N GLY A 356 2.67 0.00 37.65
CA GLY A 356 3.57 0.92 38.32
C GLY A 356 5.04 0.83 37.88
N ASP A 357 5.37 -0.14 37.02
CA ASP A 357 6.72 -0.28 36.47
C ASP A 357 7.15 0.92 35.64
N ARG A 358 8.45 1.22 35.70
CA ARG A 358 9.12 2.12 34.78
C ARG A 358 9.47 1.34 33.52
N ILE A 359 8.94 1.79 32.40
CA ILE A 359 9.14 1.16 31.09
C ILE A 359 9.72 2.15 30.10
N GLU A 360 10.50 1.64 29.17
CA GLU A 360 10.93 2.40 28.01
C GLU A 360 10.08 2.06 26.81
N VAL A 361 9.61 3.09 26.11
CA VAL A 361 8.74 2.98 24.96
C VAL A 361 9.36 3.65 23.75
N TYR A 362 9.06 3.13 22.56
CA TYR A 362 9.49 3.66 21.27
C TYR A 362 8.40 3.44 20.24
N LYS A 363 8.53 4.03 19.05
CA LYS A 363 7.64 3.76 17.92
C LYS A 363 8.30 2.85 16.90
N ALA A 364 7.84 1.61 16.80
CA ALA A 364 8.24 0.76 15.70
C ALA A 364 7.80 1.35 14.36
N ASN A 365 8.74 1.51 13.43
CA ASN A 365 8.53 2.16 12.13
C ASN A 365 7.93 3.58 12.23
N MET A 366 8.29 4.32 13.27
CA MET A 366 7.83 5.70 13.55
C MET A 366 6.31 5.85 13.73
N ILE A 367 5.57 4.75 13.83
CA ILE A 367 4.10 4.77 13.85
C ILE A 367 3.53 4.04 15.07
N ILE A 368 4.00 2.82 15.35
CA ILE A 368 3.36 1.91 16.31
C ILE A 368 4.11 1.92 17.63
N PRO A 369 3.51 2.45 18.72
CA PRO A 369 4.13 2.42 20.04
C PRO A 369 4.35 0.98 20.52
N GLN A 370 5.54 0.71 21.03
CA GLN A 370 5.95 -0.59 21.61
C GLN A 370 6.78 -0.36 22.88
N ILE A 371 6.81 -1.36 23.74
CA ILE A 371 7.70 -1.38 24.92
C ILE A 371 9.05 -1.93 24.48
N ALA A 372 10.12 -1.15 24.64
CA ALA A 372 11.48 -1.57 24.37
C ALA A 372 12.01 -2.47 25.50
N ARG A 373 11.81 -2.05 26.74
CA ARG A 373 12.19 -2.81 27.94
C ARG A 373 11.44 -2.33 29.17
N ASN A 374 11.39 -3.19 30.18
CA ASN A 374 10.93 -2.86 31.52
C ASN A 374 12.16 -2.66 32.43
N LEU A 375 12.25 -1.50 33.05
CA LEU A 375 13.38 -1.13 33.91
C LEU A 375 13.24 -1.63 35.35
N THR A 376 12.00 -1.84 35.82
CA THR A 376 11.71 -2.18 37.21
C THR A 376 11.48 -3.67 37.39
N ARG A 377 10.77 -4.30 36.45
CA ARG A 377 10.47 -5.74 36.43
C ARG A 377 9.86 -6.24 37.74
N SER A 378 8.75 -5.61 38.16
CA SER A 378 8.12 -5.91 39.46
C SER A 378 7.35 -7.24 39.46
N GLY A 379 7.23 -7.89 38.33
CA GLY A 379 6.51 -9.14 38.13
C GLY A 379 5.27 -8.94 37.26
N VAL A 380 4.71 -10.06 36.78
CA VAL A 380 3.60 -10.02 35.82
C VAL A 380 2.31 -9.61 36.54
N SER A 381 1.60 -8.62 35.98
CA SER A 381 0.27 -8.21 36.43
C SER A 381 -0.74 -9.34 36.27
N ASP A 382 -1.80 -9.34 37.06
CA ASP A 382 -2.84 -10.36 37.06
C ASP A 382 -3.46 -10.55 35.66
N ILE A 383 -3.45 -11.80 35.19
CA ILE A 383 -4.11 -12.20 33.96
C ILE A 383 -5.58 -12.47 34.28
N PRO A 384 -6.55 -11.84 33.59
CA PRO A 384 -7.94 -11.94 33.97
C PRO A 384 -8.49 -13.36 33.76
N LEU A 385 -9.06 -13.94 34.83
CA LEU A 385 -9.74 -15.24 34.82
C LEU A 385 -11.14 -15.13 34.18
N ARG A 386 -11.65 -13.93 34.01
CA ARG A 386 -12.94 -13.64 33.38
C ARG A 386 -12.77 -12.61 32.27
N CYS A 387 -13.54 -12.81 31.21
CA CYS A 387 -13.54 -11.85 30.09
C CYS A 387 -14.03 -10.47 30.59
N PRO A 388 -13.28 -9.39 30.32
CA PRO A 388 -13.64 -8.06 30.82
C PRO A 388 -14.96 -7.52 30.24
N VAL A 389 -15.42 -8.06 29.11
CA VAL A 389 -16.65 -7.59 28.45
C VAL A 389 -17.87 -8.43 28.87
N CYS A 390 -17.78 -9.77 28.79
CA CYS A 390 -18.96 -10.61 29.04
C CYS A 390 -18.95 -11.35 30.40
N GLY A 391 -17.89 -11.21 31.21
CA GLY A 391 -17.74 -11.91 32.49
C GLY A 391 -17.55 -13.44 32.39
N GLY A 392 -17.62 -14.00 31.18
CA GLY A 392 -17.42 -15.42 30.92
C GLY A 392 -15.98 -15.88 31.24
N ALA A 393 -15.79 -17.20 31.43
CA ALA A 393 -14.47 -17.74 31.75
C ALA A 393 -13.45 -17.48 30.61
N THR A 394 -12.20 -17.25 31.00
CA THR A 394 -11.07 -17.17 30.07
C THR A 394 -10.23 -18.44 30.12
N LYS A 395 -9.47 -18.69 29.06
CA LYS A 395 -8.54 -19.82 28.98
C LYS A 395 -7.25 -19.41 28.26
N ILE A 396 -6.11 -19.70 28.87
CA ILE A 396 -4.82 -19.58 28.21
C ILE A 396 -4.65 -20.77 27.25
N ARG A 397 -4.27 -20.48 26.00
CA ARG A 397 -3.94 -21.49 24.98
C ARG A 397 -2.53 -21.25 24.47
N GLN A 398 -1.84 -22.35 24.16
CA GLN A 398 -0.59 -22.28 23.41
C GLN A 398 -0.93 -22.14 21.91
N VAL A 399 -0.45 -21.07 21.30
CA VAL A 399 -0.62 -20.81 19.86
C VAL A 399 0.78 -20.65 19.27
N ALA A 400 1.22 -21.63 18.50
CA ALA A 400 2.62 -21.76 18.09
C ALA A 400 3.53 -21.71 19.34
N ASN A 401 4.44 -20.73 19.40
CA ASN A 401 5.40 -20.58 20.51
C ASN A 401 4.96 -19.56 21.57
N ALA A 402 3.72 -19.04 21.51
CA ALA A 402 3.24 -18.01 22.41
C ALA A 402 1.99 -18.44 23.21
N LYS A 403 1.88 -17.96 24.45
CA LYS A 403 0.68 -18.08 25.27
C LYS A 403 -0.29 -16.94 24.94
N ALA A 404 -1.54 -17.26 24.67
CA ALA A 404 -2.59 -16.31 24.36
C ALA A 404 -3.83 -16.54 25.21
N LEU A 405 -4.51 -15.48 25.64
CA LEU A 405 -5.74 -15.53 26.43
C LEU A 405 -6.96 -15.55 25.53
N TYR A 406 -7.93 -16.39 25.82
CA TYR A 406 -9.18 -16.50 25.07
C TYR A 406 -10.41 -16.42 25.97
N CYS A 407 -11.42 -15.66 25.53
CA CYS A 407 -12.77 -15.76 26.05
C CYS A 407 -13.43 -17.05 25.55
N THR A 408 -13.92 -17.90 26.46
CA THR A 408 -14.56 -19.18 26.10
C THR A 408 -16.05 -19.04 25.81
N ASN A 409 -16.67 -17.91 26.16
CA ASN A 409 -18.08 -17.68 25.88
C ASN A 409 -18.33 -17.47 24.36
N PRO A 410 -19.09 -18.34 23.67
CA PRO A 410 -19.41 -18.16 22.26
C PRO A 410 -20.25 -16.90 22.00
N ASP A 411 -21.13 -16.54 22.95
CA ASP A 411 -22.04 -15.40 22.82
C ASP A 411 -21.49 -14.12 23.49
N CYS A 412 -20.17 -13.96 23.49
CA CYS A 412 -19.53 -12.75 24.00
C CYS A 412 -19.87 -11.54 23.13
N GLN A 413 -20.42 -10.50 23.72
CA GLN A 413 -20.84 -9.27 23.02
C GLN A 413 -19.69 -8.67 22.19
N ALA A 414 -18.45 -8.65 22.73
CA ALA A 414 -17.30 -8.16 21.98
C ALA A 414 -17.03 -8.96 20.70
N LYS A 415 -17.22 -10.29 20.73
CA LYS A 415 -17.08 -11.12 19.52
C LYS A 415 -18.11 -10.73 18.47
N HIS A 416 -19.36 -10.51 18.89
CA HIS A 416 -20.45 -10.07 18.01
C HIS A 416 -20.14 -8.72 17.39
N VAL A 417 -19.85 -7.69 18.20
CA VAL A 417 -19.51 -6.35 17.70
C VAL A 417 -18.36 -6.40 16.69
N LYS A 418 -17.28 -7.12 17.01
CA LYS A 418 -16.11 -7.26 16.12
C LYS A 418 -16.41 -8.07 14.85
N ALA A 419 -17.33 -9.04 14.91
CA ALA A 419 -17.78 -9.77 13.72
C ALA A 419 -18.56 -8.83 12.78
N PHE A 420 -19.48 -8.04 13.31
CA PHE A 420 -20.20 -7.02 12.54
C PHE A 420 -19.27 -5.92 12.00
N ALA A 421 -18.28 -5.48 12.79
CA ALA A 421 -17.29 -4.51 12.32
C ALA A 421 -16.48 -5.03 11.12
N LEU A 422 -16.12 -6.32 11.10
CA LEU A 422 -15.53 -6.94 9.92
C LEU A 422 -16.53 -6.98 8.76
N PHE A 423 -17.77 -7.40 9.02
CA PHE A 423 -18.82 -7.54 8.01
C PHE A 423 -19.07 -6.24 7.25
N VAL A 424 -19.12 -5.09 7.95
CA VAL A 424 -19.33 -3.78 7.34
C VAL A 424 -18.06 -3.15 6.77
N SER A 425 -16.88 -3.72 7.02
CA SER A 425 -15.60 -3.15 6.62
C SER A 425 -15.47 -2.99 5.10
N ARG A 426 -14.54 -2.12 4.67
CA ARG A 426 -14.27 -1.80 3.27
C ARG A 426 -13.98 -3.04 2.41
N ASP A 427 -13.22 -3.98 2.93
CA ASP A 427 -12.82 -5.19 2.20
C ASP A 427 -13.89 -6.29 2.22
N ALA A 428 -14.87 -6.18 3.12
CA ALA A 428 -16.06 -7.03 3.19
C ALA A 428 -17.21 -6.40 2.39
N LEU A 429 -18.31 -6.01 3.01
CA LEU A 429 -19.48 -5.45 2.31
C LEU A 429 -19.41 -3.94 2.10
N ASN A 430 -18.45 -3.24 2.70
CA ASN A 430 -18.22 -1.80 2.54
C ASN A 430 -19.46 -0.95 2.89
N ILE A 431 -20.03 -1.18 4.06
CA ILE A 431 -21.20 -0.44 4.55
C ILE A 431 -20.71 0.72 5.43
N GLU A 432 -20.89 1.94 4.95
CA GLU A 432 -20.51 3.17 5.67
C GLU A 432 -21.57 3.57 6.69
N GLY A 433 -21.14 4.29 7.74
CA GLY A 433 -22.04 4.81 8.78
C GLY A 433 -22.25 3.88 9.98
N LEU A 434 -21.63 2.69 10.00
CA LEU A 434 -21.65 1.72 11.11
C LEU A 434 -20.26 1.61 11.76
N SER A 435 -19.92 2.55 12.63
CA SER A 435 -18.74 2.44 13.50
C SER A 435 -18.92 1.31 14.53
N GLU A 436 -17.83 0.84 15.17
CA GLU A 436 -17.95 -0.15 16.26
C GLU A 436 -18.90 0.32 17.38
N ALA A 437 -18.82 1.59 17.77
CA ALA A 437 -19.72 2.16 18.78
C ALA A 437 -21.19 2.16 18.32
N THR A 438 -21.44 2.46 17.03
CA THR A 438 -22.78 2.39 16.43
C THR A 438 -23.30 0.95 16.41
N LEU A 439 -22.47 0.00 15.99
CA LEU A 439 -22.81 -1.43 15.99
C LEU A 439 -23.11 -1.94 17.39
N GLU A 440 -22.30 -1.58 18.39
CA GLU A 440 -22.55 -1.93 19.79
C GLU A 440 -23.90 -1.40 20.27
N LYS A 441 -24.21 -0.14 19.94
CA LYS A 441 -25.50 0.50 20.28
C LYS A 441 -26.66 -0.24 19.59
N PHE A 442 -26.57 -0.55 18.30
CA PHE A 442 -27.64 -1.23 17.57
C PHE A 442 -27.83 -2.69 18.01
N ILE A 443 -26.75 -3.38 18.37
CA ILE A 443 -26.81 -4.73 18.96
C ILE A 443 -27.50 -4.67 20.33
N SER A 444 -27.12 -3.72 21.18
CA SER A 444 -27.70 -3.58 22.53
C SER A 444 -29.17 -3.20 22.50
N LEU A 445 -29.61 -2.43 21.51
CA LEU A 445 -31.01 -2.06 21.30
C LEU A 445 -31.81 -3.17 20.59
N GLY A 446 -31.13 -4.21 20.10
CA GLY A 446 -31.76 -5.34 19.42
C GLY A 446 -32.17 -5.05 17.98
N TYR A 447 -31.67 -3.98 17.37
CA TYR A 447 -31.93 -3.63 15.97
C TYR A 447 -31.21 -4.58 15.00
N ILE A 448 -30.02 -5.07 15.37
CA ILE A 448 -29.26 -6.05 14.63
C ILE A 448 -28.89 -7.21 15.55
N ARG A 449 -29.15 -8.45 15.10
CA ARG A 449 -28.82 -9.71 15.79
C ARG A 449 -28.03 -10.64 14.88
N GLU A 450 -28.38 -10.63 13.59
CA GLU A 450 -27.75 -11.42 12.53
C GLU A 450 -27.33 -10.48 11.39
N PHE A 451 -26.41 -10.91 10.54
CA PHE A 451 -25.86 -10.07 9.46
C PHE A 451 -26.93 -9.53 8.50
N ALA A 452 -27.94 -10.36 8.21
CA ALA A 452 -29.06 -9.99 7.34
C ALA A 452 -29.86 -8.78 7.89
N ASP A 453 -29.91 -8.59 9.23
CA ASP A 453 -30.69 -7.51 9.84
C ASP A 453 -30.20 -6.11 9.41
N ILE A 454 -28.92 -5.99 9.02
CA ILE A 454 -28.36 -4.72 8.52
C ILE A 454 -29.13 -4.19 7.31
N PHE A 455 -29.67 -5.09 6.49
CA PHE A 455 -30.44 -4.75 5.30
C PHE A 455 -31.92 -4.43 5.61
N HIS A 456 -32.31 -4.48 6.88
CA HIS A 456 -33.67 -4.25 7.37
C HIS A 456 -33.73 -3.19 8.47
N LEU A 457 -32.78 -2.26 8.50
CA LEU A 457 -32.75 -1.14 9.45
C LEU A 457 -33.87 -0.12 9.21
N ASP A 458 -34.54 -0.19 8.07
CA ASP A 458 -35.75 0.59 7.77
C ASP A 458 -36.88 0.36 8.78
N ARG A 459 -36.93 -0.83 9.41
CA ARG A 459 -37.89 -1.17 10.48
C ARG A 459 -37.73 -0.29 11.72
N TYR A 460 -36.56 0.34 11.90
CA TYR A 460 -36.19 1.15 13.06
C TYR A 460 -35.80 2.59 12.66
N GLN A 461 -36.31 3.06 11.50
CA GLN A 461 -35.90 4.36 10.95
C GLN A 461 -36.12 5.52 11.94
N GLU A 462 -37.31 5.63 12.55
CA GLU A 462 -37.65 6.71 13.45
C GLU A 462 -36.80 6.67 14.73
N GLU A 463 -36.61 5.47 15.27
CA GLU A 463 -35.82 5.26 16.47
C GLU A 463 -34.33 5.59 16.19
N ILE A 464 -33.77 5.15 15.06
CA ILE A 464 -32.38 5.44 14.70
C ILE A 464 -32.17 6.93 14.49
N GLN A 465 -33.11 7.63 13.82
CA GLN A 465 -33.02 9.08 13.61
C GLN A 465 -33.07 9.87 14.92
N SER A 466 -33.71 9.32 15.96
CA SER A 466 -33.80 9.94 17.28
C SER A 466 -32.56 9.72 18.16
N LEU A 467 -31.65 8.82 17.78
CA LEU A 467 -30.44 8.55 18.55
C LEU A 467 -29.46 9.72 18.50
N GLU A 468 -28.82 9.99 19.63
CA GLU A 468 -27.72 10.96 19.69
C GLU A 468 -26.60 10.62 18.69
N GLY A 469 -26.19 11.60 17.88
CA GLY A 469 -25.24 11.44 16.79
C GLY A 469 -25.84 10.93 15.47
N PHE A 470 -27.14 10.60 15.44
CA PHE A 470 -27.91 10.27 14.26
C PHE A 470 -28.96 11.34 13.97
N GLY A 471 -29.16 11.61 12.70
CA GLY A 471 -30.26 12.45 12.21
C GLY A 471 -30.71 11.91 10.86
N GLU A 472 -31.70 12.54 10.25
CA GLU A 472 -32.27 12.13 8.97
C GLU A 472 -31.18 11.91 7.87
N LYS A 473 -30.19 12.82 7.78
CA LYS A 473 -29.11 12.72 6.80
C LYS A 473 -28.20 11.51 7.05
N SER A 474 -27.81 11.27 8.32
CA SER A 474 -26.95 10.14 8.68
C SER A 474 -27.66 8.81 8.42
N TYR A 475 -28.94 8.71 8.79
CA TYR A 475 -29.75 7.53 8.51
C TYR A 475 -29.88 7.28 7.00
N ARG A 476 -30.21 8.30 6.21
CA ARG A 476 -30.33 8.18 4.75
C ARG A 476 -29.03 7.71 4.09
N ASN A 477 -27.87 8.22 4.55
CA ASN A 477 -26.58 7.78 4.04
C ASN A 477 -26.30 6.32 4.41
N LEU A 478 -26.60 5.90 5.64
CA LEU A 478 -26.48 4.52 6.08
C LEU A 478 -27.37 3.58 5.26
N ALA A 479 -28.64 3.91 5.09
CA ALA A 479 -29.58 3.12 4.31
C ALA A 479 -29.15 3.00 2.84
N ALA A 480 -28.69 4.08 2.23
CA ALA A 480 -28.16 4.07 0.86
C ALA A 480 -26.89 3.21 0.76
N SER A 481 -26.01 3.24 1.76
CA SER A 481 -24.80 2.43 1.80
C SER A 481 -25.12 0.94 1.98
N ALA A 482 -26.07 0.58 2.84
CA ALA A 482 -26.54 -0.79 3.00
C ALA A 482 -27.18 -1.32 1.72
N GLU A 483 -28.03 -0.52 1.04
CA GLU A 483 -28.63 -0.92 -0.22
C GLU A 483 -27.60 -1.13 -1.33
N LYS A 484 -26.60 -0.25 -1.43
CA LYS A 484 -25.49 -0.43 -2.37
C LYS A 484 -24.70 -1.71 -2.09
N ALA A 485 -24.52 -2.09 -0.82
CA ALA A 485 -23.77 -3.27 -0.40
C ALA A 485 -24.47 -4.60 -0.76
N ARG A 486 -25.75 -4.60 -1.11
CA ARG A 486 -26.43 -5.78 -1.64
C ARG A 486 -25.75 -6.32 -2.92
N ASN A 487 -25.20 -5.43 -3.74
CA ASN A 487 -24.42 -5.82 -4.92
C ASN A 487 -22.97 -6.12 -4.51
N THR A 488 -22.63 -7.39 -4.41
CA THR A 488 -21.32 -7.84 -3.92
C THR A 488 -20.89 -9.13 -4.62
N THR A 489 -19.71 -9.67 -4.25
CA THR A 489 -19.21 -10.95 -4.78
C THR A 489 -19.14 -12.01 -3.70
N LEU A 490 -19.29 -13.29 -4.07
CA LEU A 490 -19.25 -14.40 -3.10
C LEU A 490 -17.97 -14.44 -2.26
N PRO A 491 -16.76 -14.18 -2.81
CA PRO A 491 -15.55 -14.10 -1.99
C PRO A 491 -15.59 -13.02 -0.89
N ARG A 492 -16.22 -11.89 -1.16
CA ARG A 492 -16.39 -10.82 -0.15
C ARG A 492 -17.36 -11.25 0.95
N VAL A 493 -18.42 -11.98 0.57
CA VAL A 493 -19.37 -12.55 1.56
C VAL A 493 -18.69 -13.59 2.44
N ILE A 494 -17.95 -14.54 1.87
CA ILE A 494 -17.18 -15.54 2.64
C ILE A 494 -16.18 -14.85 3.58
N TYR A 495 -15.47 -13.83 3.12
CA TYR A 495 -14.59 -13.04 3.98
C TYR A 495 -15.34 -12.30 5.09
N ALA A 496 -16.51 -11.73 4.78
CA ALA A 496 -17.36 -10.99 5.72
C ALA A 496 -17.88 -11.86 6.88
N LEU A 497 -18.07 -13.18 6.66
CA LEU A 497 -18.44 -14.12 7.73
C LEU A 497 -17.39 -14.20 8.85
N GLY A 498 -16.15 -13.77 8.58
CA GLY A 498 -15.10 -13.73 9.57
C GLY A 498 -14.60 -15.08 10.02
N ILE A 499 -14.63 -16.10 9.17
CA ILE A 499 -14.08 -17.43 9.44
C ILE A 499 -12.60 -17.29 9.80
N ALA A 500 -12.17 -17.97 10.86
CA ALA A 500 -10.80 -17.88 11.36
C ALA A 500 -9.79 -18.25 10.26
N ASN A 501 -8.71 -17.46 10.13
CA ASN A 501 -7.63 -17.62 9.15
C ASN A 501 -8.05 -17.50 7.67
N ILE A 502 -9.29 -17.15 7.37
CA ILE A 502 -9.75 -16.91 5.99
C ILE A 502 -9.80 -15.40 5.73
N GLY A 503 -8.78 -14.92 5.02
CA GLY A 503 -8.74 -13.58 4.45
C GLY A 503 -9.41 -13.54 3.08
N LEU A 504 -9.58 -12.32 2.52
CA LEU A 504 -10.21 -12.13 1.21
C LEU A 504 -9.48 -12.89 0.08
N ALA A 505 -8.15 -13.02 0.14
CA ALA A 505 -7.37 -13.79 -0.83
C ALA A 505 -7.73 -15.28 -0.80
N ASN A 506 -7.80 -15.89 0.40
CA ASN A 506 -8.18 -17.29 0.55
C ASN A 506 -9.64 -17.52 0.15
N ALA A 507 -10.53 -16.59 0.49
CA ALA A 507 -11.93 -16.65 0.08
C ALA A 507 -12.08 -16.68 -1.46
N LYS A 508 -11.30 -15.85 -2.18
CA LYS A 508 -11.28 -15.84 -3.65
C LYS A 508 -10.82 -17.17 -4.24
N VAL A 509 -9.75 -17.75 -3.69
CA VAL A 509 -9.21 -19.03 -4.18
C VAL A 509 -10.21 -20.17 -3.94
N ILE A 510 -10.80 -20.24 -2.74
CA ILE A 510 -11.81 -21.25 -2.40
C ILE A 510 -13.04 -21.11 -3.32
N CYS A 511 -13.63 -19.91 -3.46
CA CYS A 511 -14.78 -19.69 -4.31
C CYS A 511 -14.52 -20.10 -5.77
N LYS A 512 -13.33 -19.76 -6.30
CA LYS A 512 -12.93 -20.10 -7.66
C LYS A 512 -12.82 -21.62 -7.87
N GLU A 513 -12.22 -22.34 -6.93
CA GLU A 513 -12.05 -23.80 -7.02
C GLU A 513 -13.39 -24.52 -7.02
N PHE A 514 -14.31 -24.09 -6.17
CA PHE A 514 -15.68 -24.60 -6.17
C PHE A 514 -16.59 -23.96 -7.22
N ARG A 515 -16.03 -23.25 -8.21
CA ARG A 515 -16.76 -22.60 -9.32
C ARG A 515 -17.94 -21.74 -8.86
N TYR A 516 -17.79 -21.09 -7.70
CA TYR A 516 -18.82 -20.28 -7.04
C TYR A 516 -20.10 -21.05 -6.67
N ASP A 517 -20.07 -22.39 -6.70
CA ASP A 517 -21.17 -23.23 -6.24
C ASP A 517 -21.24 -23.27 -4.72
N VAL A 518 -22.23 -22.57 -4.17
CA VAL A 518 -22.44 -22.45 -2.72
C VAL A 518 -22.72 -23.83 -2.09
N GLU A 519 -23.51 -24.68 -2.75
CA GLU A 519 -23.85 -25.99 -2.17
C GLU A 519 -22.66 -26.96 -2.18
N ALA A 520 -21.78 -26.87 -3.18
CA ALA A 520 -20.52 -27.60 -3.17
C ALA A 520 -19.60 -27.12 -2.06
N MET A 521 -19.47 -25.78 -1.88
CA MET A 521 -18.66 -25.19 -0.81
C MET A 521 -19.15 -25.59 0.59
N LEU A 522 -20.45 -25.63 0.83
CA LEU A 522 -21.04 -26.04 2.11
C LEU A 522 -20.79 -27.51 2.45
N LYS A 523 -20.53 -28.35 1.45
CA LYS A 523 -20.24 -29.79 1.59
C LYS A 523 -18.77 -30.14 1.48
N ALA A 524 -17.90 -29.12 1.30
CA ALA A 524 -16.47 -29.32 1.12
C ALA A 524 -15.84 -30.04 2.32
N THR A 525 -14.96 -31.00 2.02
CA THR A 525 -14.18 -31.72 3.05
C THR A 525 -12.83 -31.05 3.31
N GLU A 526 -12.20 -31.39 4.42
CA GLU A 526 -10.86 -30.89 4.72
C GLU A 526 -9.84 -31.35 3.66
N GLU A 527 -10.00 -32.57 3.13
CA GLU A 527 -9.14 -33.14 2.11
C GLU A 527 -9.23 -32.33 0.79
N GLU A 528 -10.44 -32.08 0.29
CA GLU A 528 -10.66 -31.29 -0.91
C GLU A 528 -10.10 -29.88 -0.80
N LEU A 529 -10.32 -29.21 0.35
CA LEU A 529 -9.78 -27.87 0.60
C LEU A 529 -8.25 -27.86 0.71
N ASN A 530 -7.63 -28.91 1.24
CA ASN A 530 -6.17 -29.01 1.33
C ASN A 530 -5.48 -29.22 -0.02
N GLU A 531 -6.19 -29.69 -1.04
CA GLU A 531 -5.67 -29.81 -2.40
C GLU A 531 -5.56 -28.44 -3.10
N ILE A 532 -6.25 -27.42 -2.58
CA ILE A 532 -6.26 -26.08 -3.15
C ILE A 532 -4.93 -25.36 -2.85
N PRO A 533 -4.19 -24.90 -3.88
CA PRO A 533 -2.94 -24.18 -3.69
C PRO A 533 -3.13 -22.94 -2.79
N GLY A 534 -2.38 -22.86 -1.68
CA GLY A 534 -2.46 -21.77 -0.72
C GLY A 534 -3.48 -21.96 0.42
N VAL A 535 -4.26 -23.04 0.39
CA VAL A 535 -5.15 -23.43 1.49
C VAL A 535 -4.49 -24.59 2.25
N GLY A 536 -3.97 -24.31 3.44
CA GLY A 536 -3.36 -25.36 4.30
C GLY A 536 -4.38 -25.90 5.31
N GLY A 537 -4.01 -27.00 6.03
CA GLY A 537 -4.89 -27.73 6.95
C GLY A 537 -5.57 -26.86 8.02
N VAL A 538 -4.93 -25.78 8.48
CA VAL A 538 -5.53 -24.84 9.45
C VAL A 538 -6.70 -24.08 8.83
N ILE A 539 -6.58 -23.67 7.57
CA ILE A 539 -7.62 -22.92 6.83
C ILE A 539 -8.74 -23.88 6.45
N ALA A 540 -8.40 -25.06 5.90
CA ALA A 540 -9.35 -26.10 5.53
C ALA A 540 -10.23 -26.50 6.72
N LYS A 541 -9.59 -26.83 7.84
CA LYS A 541 -10.30 -27.17 9.08
C LYS A 541 -11.21 -26.04 9.56
N ALA A 542 -10.73 -24.79 9.57
CA ALA A 542 -11.54 -23.64 10.02
C ALA A 542 -12.77 -23.43 9.15
N PHE A 543 -12.67 -23.65 7.84
CA PHE A 543 -13.79 -23.56 6.90
C PHE A 543 -14.84 -24.64 7.18
N VAL A 544 -14.40 -25.90 7.26
CA VAL A 544 -15.28 -27.04 7.53
C VAL A 544 -15.95 -26.92 8.89
N ASP A 545 -15.19 -26.63 9.95
CA ASP A 545 -15.73 -26.43 11.31
C ASP A 545 -16.79 -25.30 11.36
N TYR A 546 -16.62 -24.23 10.58
CA TYR A 546 -17.59 -23.14 10.54
C TYR A 546 -18.92 -23.58 9.92
N PHE A 547 -18.90 -24.25 8.77
CA PHE A 547 -20.10 -24.72 8.08
C PHE A 547 -20.66 -26.05 8.60
N ALA A 548 -19.97 -26.74 9.51
CA ALA A 548 -20.53 -27.86 10.29
C ALA A 548 -21.66 -27.39 11.25
N SER A 549 -21.74 -26.09 11.54
CA SER A 549 -22.79 -25.51 12.36
C SER A 549 -24.05 -25.21 11.55
N GLU A 550 -25.16 -25.89 11.83
CA GLU A 550 -26.47 -25.61 11.21
C GLU A 550 -26.88 -24.14 11.36
N ARG A 551 -26.54 -23.49 12.50
CA ARG A 551 -26.79 -22.08 12.73
C ARG A 551 -26.05 -21.22 11.70
N HIS A 552 -24.76 -21.46 11.47
CA HIS A 552 -23.97 -20.69 10.53
C HIS A 552 -24.43 -20.91 9.06
N VAL A 553 -24.78 -22.14 8.72
CA VAL A 553 -25.32 -22.43 7.37
C VAL A 553 -26.64 -21.68 7.14
N ARG A 554 -27.54 -21.67 8.13
CA ARG A 554 -28.80 -20.92 8.04
C ARG A 554 -28.52 -19.42 7.90
N GLN A 555 -27.70 -18.83 8.78
CA GLN A 555 -27.34 -17.41 8.73
C GLN A 555 -26.71 -17.01 7.40
N PHE A 556 -25.87 -17.87 6.84
CA PHE A 556 -25.25 -17.66 5.54
C PHE A 556 -26.28 -17.68 4.41
N ARG A 557 -27.24 -18.63 4.42
CA ARG A 557 -28.30 -18.67 3.43
C ARG A 557 -29.26 -17.49 3.53
N ASP A 558 -29.63 -17.11 4.76
CA ASP A 558 -30.46 -15.92 5.00
C ASP A 558 -29.76 -14.66 4.46
N LEU A 559 -28.45 -14.53 4.71
CA LEU A 559 -27.64 -13.44 4.17
C LEU A 559 -27.59 -13.45 2.64
N LEU A 560 -27.39 -14.61 2.01
CA LEU A 560 -27.38 -14.73 0.54
C LEU A 560 -28.72 -14.31 -0.07
N GLY A 561 -29.83 -14.52 0.62
CA GLY A 561 -31.14 -14.04 0.21
C GLY A 561 -31.29 -12.53 0.15
N GLU A 562 -30.44 -11.78 0.86
CA GLU A 562 -30.42 -10.32 0.87
C GLU A 562 -29.48 -9.71 -0.19
N LEU A 563 -28.64 -10.53 -0.82
CA LEU A 563 -27.55 -10.07 -1.67
C LEU A 563 -27.80 -10.38 -3.14
N VAL A 564 -27.33 -9.50 -4.00
CA VAL A 564 -27.27 -9.69 -5.45
C VAL A 564 -25.82 -10.03 -5.80
N ILE A 565 -25.58 -11.32 -5.97
CA ILE A 565 -24.27 -11.82 -6.38
C ILE A 565 -24.34 -12.12 -7.87
N PRO A 566 -23.56 -11.42 -8.73
CA PRO A 566 -23.50 -11.75 -10.15
C PRO A 566 -23.07 -13.21 -10.31
N GLU A 567 -23.74 -13.94 -11.21
CA GLU A 567 -23.21 -15.22 -11.67
C GLU A 567 -21.85 -14.93 -12.32
N GLU A 568 -20.77 -15.22 -11.62
CA GLU A 568 -19.47 -15.28 -12.26
C GLU A 568 -19.47 -16.53 -13.12
N VAL A 569 -19.70 -16.33 -14.42
CA VAL A 569 -19.50 -17.36 -15.42
C VAL A 569 -17.99 -17.65 -15.36
N VAL A 570 -17.63 -18.72 -14.67
CA VAL A 570 -16.35 -19.38 -14.94
C VAL A 570 -16.49 -19.85 -16.37
N GLU A 571 -16.00 -19.07 -17.34
CA GLU A 571 -15.79 -19.60 -18.67
C GLU A 571 -15.09 -20.93 -18.44
N GLU A 572 -15.70 -22.02 -18.88
CA GLU A 572 -15.03 -23.33 -18.86
C GLU A 572 -13.70 -23.09 -19.53
N ALA A 573 -12.64 -23.09 -18.73
CA ALA A 573 -11.31 -22.85 -19.24
C ALA A 573 -11.13 -23.88 -20.34
N LYS A 574 -11.11 -23.42 -21.60
CA LYS A 574 -10.90 -24.28 -22.74
C LYS A 574 -9.58 -25.00 -22.45
N GLN A 575 -9.64 -26.28 -22.08
CA GLN A 575 -8.48 -27.10 -21.69
C GLN A 575 -7.62 -27.43 -22.91
N ILE A 576 -7.31 -26.38 -23.70
CA ILE A 576 -6.57 -26.48 -24.97
C ILE A 576 -5.17 -27.04 -24.72
N PHE A 577 -4.56 -26.64 -23.61
CA PHE A 577 -3.18 -26.98 -23.24
C PHE A 577 -3.10 -27.92 -22.03
N ALA A 578 -4.14 -28.70 -21.74
CA ALA A 578 -4.11 -29.66 -20.63
C ALA A 578 -2.91 -30.63 -20.77
N GLY A 579 -2.06 -30.67 -19.73
CA GLY A 579 -0.86 -31.50 -19.70
C GLY A 579 0.35 -30.95 -20.49
N VAL A 580 0.26 -29.75 -21.07
CA VAL A 580 1.35 -29.10 -21.80
C VAL A 580 2.14 -28.17 -20.87
N ASN A 581 3.47 -28.33 -20.83
CA ASN A 581 4.36 -27.51 -20.03
C ASN A 581 5.08 -26.48 -20.89
N PHE A 582 4.97 -25.21 -20.53
CA PHE A 582 5.60 -24.11 -21.22
C PHE A 582 6.72 -23.49 -20.36
N VAL A 583 7.70 -22.91 -21.03
CA VAL A 583 8.66 -21.97 -20.44
C VAL A 583 8.63 -20.68 -21.26
N ILE A 584 8.64 -19.54 -20.59
CA ILE A 584 8.63 -18.23 -21.26
C ILE A 584 9.97 -17.54 -21.01
N THR A 585 10.57 -16.95 -22.05
CA THR A 585 11.80 -16.17 -21.96
C THR A 585 11.81 -15.06 -23.01
N GLY A 586 12.72 -14.11 -22.91
CA GLY A 586 12.79 -12.96 -23.83
C GLY A 586 11.74 -11.86 -23.55
N SER A 587 11.68 -10.89 -24.44
CA SER A 587 10.65 -9.85 -24.46
C SER A 587 9.36 -10.39 -25.09
N VAL A 588 8.22 -9.85 -24.69
CA VAL A 588 6.89 -10.11 -25.26
C VAL A 588 6.43 -8.87 -26.01
N GLU A 589 5.72 -9.05 -27.13
CA GLU A 589 5.29 -7.97 -28.04
C GLU A 589 3.77 -7.84 -28.12
N HIS A 590 3.05 -8.97 -28.03
CA HIS A 590 1.58 -9.02 -28.12
C HIS A 590 0.90 -8.97 -26.75
N PHE A 591 1.67 -9.06 -25.67
CA PHE A 591 1.18 -9.01 -24.30
C PHE A 591 1.92 -7.92 -23.53
N ALA A 592 1.30 -7.31 -22.54
CA ALA A 592 1.95 -6.28 -21.73
C ALA A 592 3.17 -6.81 -20.96
N ASN A 593 3.18 -8.09 -20.62
CA ASN A 593 4.31 -8.75 -19.96
C ASN A 593 4.19 -10.29 -20.00
N ARG A 594 5.26 -11.00 -19.64
CA ARG A 594 5.30 -12.48 -19.55
C ARG A 594 4.30 -13.07 -18.54
N GLY A 595 3.82 -12.28 -17.60
CA GLY A 595 2.80 -12.68 -16.63
C GLY A 595 1.45 -12.91 -17.31
N GLU A 596 1.05 -12.04 -18.25
CA GLU A 596 -0.16 -12.22 -19.03
C GLU A 596 -0.13 -13.47 -19.91
N VAL A 597 1.03 -13.73 -20.56
CA VAL A 597 1.22 -14.98 -21.33
C VAL A 597 1.06 -16.19 -20.42
N LYS A 598 1.63 -16.13 -19.22
CA LYS A 598 1.51 -17.19 -18.22
C LYS A 598 0.05 -17.37 -17.79
N GLU A 599 -0.64 -16.30 -17.44
CA GLU A 599 -2.06 -16.34 -17.05
C GLU A 599 -2.93 -16.93 -18.17
N LEU A 600 -2.68 -16.54 -19.41
CA LEU A 600 -3.40 -17.10 -20.56
C LEU A 600 -3.13 -18.60 -20.73
N ILE A 601 -1.87 -19.05 -20.66
CA ILE A 601 -1.52 -20.47 -20.73
C ILE A 601 -2.20 -21.26 -19.61
N GLU A 602 -2.15 -20.76 -18.38
CA GLU A 602 -2.75 -21.42 -17.21
C GLU A 602 -4.28 -21.41 -17.29
N SER A 603 -4.90 -20.34 -17.81
CA SER A 603 -6.35 -20.29 -18.07
C SER A 603 -6.80 -21.30 -19.15
N LEU A 604 -5.91 -21.68 -20.06
CA LEU A 604 -6.15 -22.67 -21.10
C LEU A 604 -5.71 -24.10 -20.69
N GLY A 605 -5.42 -24.32 -19.40
CA GLY A 605 -5.08 -25.62 -18.81
C GLY A 605 -3.62 -26.03 -18.93
N GLY A 606 -2.75 -25.17 -19.49
CA GLY A 606 -1.30 -25.38 -19.56
C GLY A 606 -0.58 -25.06 -18.25
N LYS A 607 0.67 -25.50 -18.15
CA LYS A 607 1.52 -25.20 -16.98
C LYS A 607 2.76 -24.43 -17.40
N VAL A 608 3.06 -23.32 -16.69
CA VAL A 608 4.28 -22.54 -16.93
C VAL A 608 5.33 -22.81 -15.86
N THR A 609 6.55 -23.15 -16.29
CA THR A 609 7.69 -23.41 -15.39
C THR A 609 8.84 -22.42 -15.62
N GLY A 610 9.65 -22.19 -14.59
CA GLY A 610 10.74 -21.19 -14.63
C GLY A 610 11.97 -21.63 -15.43
N SER A 611 12.17 -22.94 -15.69
CA SER A 611 13.35 -23.51 -16.34
C SER A 611 12.98 -24.60 -17.34
N VAL A 612 13.76 -24.68 -18.43
CA VAL A 612 13.62 -25.74 -19.44
C VAL A 612 14.12 -27.08 -18.89
N THR A 613 13.31 -28.12 -19.02
CA THR A 613 13.59 -29.50 -18.60
C THR A 613 13.12 -30.47 -19.68
N SER A 614 13.43 -31.76 -19.54
CA SER A 614 12.94 -32.82 -20.45
C SER A 614 11.40 -32.95 -20.44
N LYS A 615 10.71 -32.32 -19.49
CA LYS A 615 9.22 -32.28 -19.41
C LYS A 615 8.64 -31.03 -20.04
N THR A 616 9.46 -30.10 -20.53
CA THR A 616 8.99 -28.87 -21.19
C THR A 616 8.57 -29.22 -22.62
N ASN A 617 7.37 -28.82 -23.01
CA ASN A 617 6.85 -29.07 -24.36
C ASN A 617 7.21 -27.92 -25.31
N TYR A 618 7.16 -26.68 -24.85
CA TYR A 618 7.46 -25.49 -25.65
C TYR A 618 8.24 -24.44 -24.83
N LEU A 619 9.17 -23.77 -25.51
CA LEU A 619 9.79 -22.53 -25.02
C LEU A 619 9.26 -21.36 -25.85
N ILE A 620 8.55 -20.42 -25.22
CA ILE A 620 8.08 -19.20 -25.88
C ILE A 620 9.18 -18.15 -25.81
N ASN A 621 9.65 -17.71 -26.99
CA ASN A 621 10.62 -16.65 -27.14
C ASN A 621 10.54 -16.03 -28.53
N ASN A 622 10.26 -14.74 -28.67
CA ASN A 622 10.18 -14.04 -29.96
C ASN A 622 11.54 -14.05 -30.70
N ASP A 623 12.66 -13.99 -29.97
CA ASP A 623 13.97 -14.24 -30.54
C ASP A 623 14.33 -15.74 -30.50
N VAL A 624 13.84 -16.50 -31.50
CA VAL A 624 14.10 -17.95 -31.60
C VAL A 624 15.57 -18.28 -31.81
N THR A 625 16.37 -17.31 -32.29
CA THR A 625 17.82 -17.45 -32.54
C THR A 625 18.67 -17.06 -31.34
N SER A 626 18.06 -16.59 -30.27
CA SER A 626 18.72 -16.12 -29.05
C SER A 626 19.74 -17.13 -28.51
N THR A 627 20.90 -16.63 -28.10
CA THR A 627 21.97 -17.43 -27.45
C THR A 627 21.77 -17.56 -25.94
N SER A 628 20.60 -17.20 -25.41
CA SER A 628 20.26 -17.27 -23.97
C SER A 628 20.41 -18.70 -23.43
N SER A 629 20.69 -18.83 -22.14
CA SER A 629 20.86 -20.15 -21.50
C SER A 629 19.61 -21.04 -21.65
N LYS A 630 18.42 -20.47 -21.71
CA LYS A 630 17.17 -21.20 -21.90
C LYS A 630 17.02 -21.68 -23.35
N ASN A 631 17.36 -20.86 -24.35
CA ASN A 631 17.35 -21.27 -25.76
C ASN A 631 18.37 -22.38 -26.03
N LYS A 632 19.59 -22.24 -25.50
CA LYS A 632 20.61 -23.31 -25.62
C LYS A 632 20.10 -24.61 -25.03
N LYS A 633 19.55 -24.57 -23.82
CA LYS A 633 19.02 -25.74 -23.14
C LYS A 633 17.81 -26.35 -23.83
N ALA A 634 16.95 -25.52 -24.45
CA ALA A 634 15.85 -26.02 -25.28
C ALA A 634 16.35 -26.77 -26.50
N ASN A 635 17.32 -26.20 -27.21
CA ASN A 635 17.95 -26.85 -28.35
C ASN A 635 18.64 -28.19 -27.95
N ASP A 636 19.39 -28.20 -26.84
CA ASP A 636 20.08 -29.40 -26.33
C ASP A 636 19.09 -30.53 -25.96
N LEU A 637 17.90 -30.17 -25.50
CA LEU A 637 16.83 -31.12 -25.11
C LEU A 637 15.81 -31.39 -26.21
N GLY A 638 15.95 -30.78 -27.40
CA GLY A 638 15.01 -30.92 -28.51
C GLY A 638 13.63 -30.29 -28.22
N VAL A 639 13.55 -29.31 -27.32
CA VAL A 639 12.32 -28.59 -27.00
C VAL A 639 12.08 -27.51 -28.05
N PRO A 640 10.92 -27.53 -28.75
CA PRO A 640 10.57 -26.49 -29.71
C PRO A 640 10.56 -25.08 -29.11
N ILE A 641 11.23 -24.14 -29.81
CA ILE A 641 11.17 -22.71 -29.48
C ILE A 641 10.18 -22.07 -30.43
N ILE A 642 9.16 -21.45 -29.88
CA ILE A 642 8.05 -20.80 -30.63
C ILE A 642 7.97 -19.32 -30.30
N SER A 643 7.53 -18.51 -31.28
CA SER A 643 7.20 -17.10 -31.04
C SER A 643 5.84 -16.94 -30.36
N GLU A 644 5.55 -15.75 -29.86
CA GLU A 644 4.19 -15.40 -29.38
C GLU A 644 3.15 -15.54 -30.48
N GLU A 645 3.48 -15.18 -31.71
CA GLU A 645 2.59 -15.28 -32.87
C GLU A 645 2.21 -16.75 -33.12
N THR A 646 3.20 -17.65 -33.15
CA THR A 646 2.96 -19.09 -33.24
C THR A 646 2.13 -19.63 -32.08
N PHE A 647 2.37 -19.14 -30.85
CA PHE A 647 1.58 -19.52 -29.69
C PHE A 647 0.12 -19.08 -29.84
N LEU A 648 -0.15 -17.86 -30.32
CA LEU A 648 -1.49 -17.35 -30.57
C LEU A 648 -2.20 -18.11 -31.71
N GLU A 649 -1.45 -18.54 -32.75
CA GLU A 649 -1.97 -19.40 -33.82
C GLU A 649 -2.38 -20.77 -33.26
N MET A 650 -1.57 -21.37 -32.40
CA MET A 650 -1.93 -22.65 -31.74
C MET A 650 -3.24 -22.56 -30.94
N ILE A 651 -3.53 -21.41 -30.32
CA ILE A 651 -4.81 -21.19 -29.64
C ILE A 651 -5.95 -21.20 -30.66
N LYS A 652 -5.84 -20.42 -31.75
CA LYS A 652 -6.86 -20.30 -32.78
C LYS A 652 -7.15 -21.64 -33.50
N GLU A 653 -6.10 -22.39 -33.82
CA GLU A 653 -6.24 -23.69 -34.47
C GLU A 653 -6.98 -24.72 -33.61
N ASN A 654 -6.67 -24.74 -32.29
CA ASN A 654 -7.35 -25.61 -31.35
C ASN A 654 -8.82 -25.18 -31.07
N GLU A 655 -9.11 -23.89 -31.21
CA GLU A 655 -10.49 -23.38 -31.14
C GLU A 655 -11.34 -23.79 -32.33
N THR A 656 -10.75 -23.78 -33.54
CA THR A 656 -11.45 -24.11 -34.80
C THR A 656 -11.69 -25.61 -34.95
N GLN A 657 -10.90 -26.49 -34.32
CA GLN A 657 -11.09 -27.94 -34.41
C GLN A 657 -12.18 -28.52 -33.49
N LYS A 658 -12.77 -27.70 -32.61
CA LYS A 658 -13.80 -28.12 -31.64
C LYS A 658 -15.21 -27.54 -31.91
N GLU A 659 -15.42 -26.79 -32.98
CA GLU A 659 -16.78 -26.50 -33.45
C GLU A 659 -17.26 -27.66 -34.32
N PRO A 660 -18.42 -28.31 -33.97
CA PRO A 660 -18.95 -29.46 -34.69
C PRO A 660 -19.53 -29.10 -36.06
#